data_05eee1871e229db068a3dee10af48caf
#
_entry.id   05eee1871e229db068a3dee10af48caf
#
_cell.length_a   1.000
_cell.length_b   1.000
_cell.length_c   1.000
_cell.angle_alpha   90.00
_cell.angle_beta   90.00
_cell.angle_gamma   90.00
#
_symmetry.space_group_name_H-M   'P 1'
#
loop_
_entity.id
_entity.type
_entity.pdbx_description
1 polymer ?
#
loop_
_entity_poly.entity_id
_entity_poly.type
_entity_poly.pdbx_seq_one_letter_code
_entity_poly.pdbx_strand_id
1 'polypeptide(L)'
;MQQRIPYDGNDLGAVYTKKYTAFRLWAPTADAVTLCLYREGDGDCLSDTLPMKRDVQGTWTIRVDGDLRHVYYTYRLERSGKTVESQDPYSVAVGVNGQRSMVLDLKETDPENFKEDHGPVFSNRTDLVICEISVLDSTADGSSGVKYPGKYLGLAEKGTKNKEGEATGLDYLKSLGITHVQIMPMYDFASIDEAAPKKREYNWGYDPLNYNVPEGSFSTDPFHGEVRIREIKEMIAAFHREGIGVIMDVVYNHTYDLDSCLQKCEPDYYYRMNGTRYSNASACGNEIASEQPMMRKYIVESVCYWAREYHVDGFRFDLMGVLDIDTMNEISRRLKEINPYIILYGEGWTGGTSTMPEFRRAMKRNARMLDGIGMFSDDIRDMVRGHVFYNKDCGYVSGKEKMKVAVRYCATGGVWHPQVDYAAYTYAAGGTWTDTPEKVINYVSCHDNLTLWDKLQISRPDCDAGERLAMNRLAAAMVFTAQGVPFFLGGEEFARTKPAGKNGEVSENSYNLPYETNVLRYDWSDGQKGLQQYYRGLIAFRKAHKGLRMTDAEEIRQNILFMEMTSEQTIAFTIRQPEETLLVAYNASGRKETLLLPDDRTWTLYIDDLHAGTRPIGSVHSNMELPATGCVVLGINELSC
;
A
#
# COMPACT_ATOMS: atom_id res chain seq x y z
N MET A 1 32.99 0.30 27.61
CA MET A 1 31.94 0.01 26.61
C MET A 1 32.58 0.16 25.23
N GLN A 2 32.45 -0.84 24.38
CA GLN A 2 32.87 -0.73 22.99
C GLN A 2 32.00 0.32 22.29
N GLN A 3 32.62 1.23 21.55
CA GLN A 3 31.91 2.35 20.94
C GLN A 3 31.17 1.85 19.70
N ARG A 4 29.85 2.08 19.64
CA ARG A 4 28.98 1.75 18.49
C ARG A 4 29.13 2.78 17.38
N ILE A 5 30.31 2.78 16.71
CA ILE A 5 30.60 3.67 15.62
C ILE A 5 29.85 3.18 14.37
N PRO A 6 29.03 4.03 13.72
CA PRO A 6 28.35 3.64 12.50
C PRO A 6 29.33 3.31 11.39
N TYR A 7 29.01 2.28 10.62
CA TYR A 7 29.77 1.91 9.43
C TYR A 7 29.25 2.66 8.20
N ASP A 8 30.13 3.33 7.49
CA ASP A 8 29.80 4.16 6.33
C ASP A 8 30.07 3.51 4.96
N GLY A 9 30.69 2.31 4.95
CA GLY A 9 30.91 1.53 3.72
C GLY A 9 29.61 0.93 3.17
N ASN A 10 29.70 0.37 1.97
CA ASN A 10 28.57 -0.16 1.18
C ASN A 10 28.68 -1.67 0.87
N ASP A 11 29.46 -2.39 1.66
CA ASP A 11 29.79 -3.82 1.46
C ASP A 11 29.33 -4.71 2.64
N LEU A 12 28.30 -4.29 3.39
CA LEU A 12 27.66 -5.15 4.38
C LEU A 12 26.91 -6.31 3.68
N GLY A 13 26.93 -7.46 4.32
CA GLY A 13 26.38 -8.68 3.74
C GLY A 13 27.42 -9.54 3.04
N ALA A 14 26.95 -10.37 2.11
CA ALA A 14 27.78 -11.22 1.26
C ALA A 14 27.97 -10.61 -0.14
N VAL A 15 29.19 -10.23 -0.47
CA VAL A 15 29.55 -9.74 -1.80
C VAL A 15 30.16 -10.89 -2.60
N TYR A 16 29.36 -11.46 -3.49
CA TYR A 16 29.72 -12.64 -4.28
C TYR A 16 30.51 -12.28 -5.54
N THR A 17 31.50 -13.08 -5.81
CA THR A 17 32.13 -13.24 -7.14
C THR A 17 32.39 -14.73 -7.37
N LYS A 18 32.52 -15.15 -8.63
CA LYS A 18 32.84 -16.56 -8.97
C LYS A 18 34.18 -17.06 -8.39
N LYS A 19 35.08 -16.15 -7.97
CA LYS A 19 36.41 -16.50 -7.45
C LYS A 19 36.47 -16.51 -5.92
N TYR A 20 35.62 -15.69 -5.29
CA TYR A 20 35.54 -15.57 -3.84
C TYR A 20 34.24 -14.89 -3.44
N THR A 21 33.84 -15.08 -2.19
CA THR A 21 32.80 -14.27 -1.53
C THR A 21 33.40 -13.54 -0.34
N ALA A 22 33.16 -12.24 -0.25
CA ALA A 22 33.52 -11.42 0.90
C ALA A 22 32.28 -11.22 1.77
N PHE A 23 32.43 -11.47 3.08
CA PHE A 23 31.39 -11.29 4.09
C PHE A 23 31.76 -10.16 5.02
N ARG A 24 30.83 -9.27 5.31
CA ARG A 24 30.99 -8.20 6.30
C ARG A 24 29.75 -8.03 7.15
N LEU A 25 29.92 -8.08 8.46
CA LEU A 25 28.87 -7.90 9.45
C LEU A 25 29.22 -6.72 10.37
N TRP A 26 28.26 -5.83 10.66
CA TRP A 26 28.39 -4.82 11.71
C TRP A 26 27.85 -5.39 13.03
N ALA A 27 28.75 -5.64 13.97
CA ALA A 27 28.48 -6.17 15.29
C ALA A 27 29.54 -5.67 16.29
N PRO A 28 29.57 -4.35 16.59
CA PRO A 28 30.65 -3.72 17.35
C PRO A 28 30.82 -4.27 18.76
N THR A 29 29.75 -4.77 19.39
CA THR A 29 29.79 -5.31 20.76
C THR A 29 30.08 -6.82 20.84
N ALA A 30 30.20 -7.50 19.69
CA ALA A 30 30.61 -8.90 19.69
C ALA A 30 32.07 -9.07 20.14
N ASP A 31 32.36 -10.12 20.93
CA ASP A 31 33.70 -10.49 21.32
C ASP A 31 34.40 -11.34 20.25
N ALA A 32 33.61 -12.21 19.56
CA ALA A 32 34.02 -12.97 18.39
C ALA A 32 32.86 -13.19 17.45
N VAL A 33 33.15 -13.34 16.14
CA VAL A 33 32.18 -13.72 15.12
C VAL A 33 32.76 -14.84 14.26
N THR A 34 31.94 -15.88 14.02
CA THR A 34 32.27 -17.01 13.18
C THR A 34 31.26 -17.12 12.05
N LEU A 35 31.72 -17.19 10.81
CA LEU A 35 30.90 -17.54 9.65
C LEU A 35 30.67 -19.06 9.67
N CYS A 36 29.40 -19.47 9.63
CA CYS A 36 28.98 -20.86 9.52
C CYS A 36 28.44 -21.11 8.11
N LEU A 37 28.99 -22.08 7.39
CA LEU A 37 28.56 -22.44 6.04
C LEU A 37 27.76 -23.74 6.04
N TYR A 38 26.70 -23.79 5.24
CA TYR A 38 25.78 -24.94 5.16
C TYR A 38 25.55 -25.32 3.70
N ARG A 39 25.26 -26.60 3.46
CA ARG A 39 24.96 -27.11 2.10
C ARG A 39 23.51 -26.86 1.70
N GLU A 40 22.61 -26.81 2.69
CA GLU A 40 21.15 -26.69 2.50
C GLU A 40 20.59 -25.53 3.34
N GLY A 41 19.43 -25.04 2.95
CA GLY A 41 18.72 -23.96 3.64
C GLY A 41 18.14 -24.34 5.00
N ASP A 42 18.03 -25.65 5.29
CA ASP A 42 17.50 -26.20 6.54
C ASP A 42 18.29 -27.46 6.97
N GLY A 43 17.85 -28.12 8.05
CA GLY A 43 18.39 -29.38 8.52
C GLY A 43 19.82 -29.30 9.07
N ASP A 44 20.39 -30.47 9.45
CA ASP A 44 21.75 -30.58 10.01
C ASP A 44 22.77 -30.81 8.88
N CYS A 45 23.20 -29.74 8.22
CA CYS A 45 24.05 -29.77 7.04
C CYS A 45 25.25 -28.81 7.11
N LEU A 46 25.70 -28.45 8.33
CA LEU A 46 26.89 -27.61 8.56
C LEU A 46 28.10 -28.19 7.81
N SER A 47 28.72 -27.40 6.95
CA SER A 47 29.87 -27.83 6.15
C SER A 47 31.20 -27.26 6.64
N ASP A 48 31.20 -26.02 7.17
CA ASP A 48 32.42 -25.36 7.66
C ASP A 48 32.11 -24.26 8.67
N THR A 49 33.10 -23.89 9.49
CA THR A 49 33.06 -22.78 10.43
C THR A 49 34.37 -21.99 10.36
N LEU A 50 34.26 -20.70 10.05
CA LEU A 50 35.41 -19.86 9.73
C LEU A 50 35.40 -18.62 10.65
N PRO A 51 36.43 -18.40 11.48
CA PRO A 51 36.51 -17.23 12.33
C PRO A 51 36.70 -15.95 11.50
N MET A 52 35.87 -14.94 11.74
CA MET A 52 35.98 -13.64 11.10
C MET A 52 36.97 -12.75 11.84
N LYS A 53 37.53 -11.77 11.13
CA LYS A 53 38.45 -10.78 11.68
C LYS A 53 37.72 -9.47 11.95
N ARG A 54 37.96 -8.89 13.13
CA ARG A 54 37.48 -7.56 13.46
C ARG A 54 38.13 -6.52 12.55
N ASP A 55 37.34 -5.58 12.07
CA ASP A 55 37.76 -4.55 11.13
C ASP A 55 37.25 -3.16 11.57
N VAL A 56 37.33 -2.17 10.70
CA VAL A 56 36.96 -0.78 10.97
C VAL A 56 35.51 -0.61 11.44
N GLN A 57 35.28 0.40 12.27
CA GLN A 57 33.95 0.86 12.71
C GLN A 57 33.08 -0.27 13.32
N GLY A 58 33.70 -1.25 13.97
CA GLY A 58 32.99 -2.34 14.63
C GLY A 58 32.45 -3.41 13.69
N THR A 59 32.95 -3.46 12.46
CA THR A 59 32.63 -4.55 11.53
C THR A 59 33.52 -5.77 11.76
N TRP A 60 33.03 -6.91 11.26
CA TRP A 60 33.75 -8.19 11.17
C TRP A 60 33.76 -8.61 9.71
N THR A 61 34.90 -9.11 9.22
CA THR A 61 35.04 -9.46 7.80
C THR A 61 35.80 -10.77 7.62
N ILE A 62 35.46 -11.46 6.54
CA ILE A 62 36.20 -12.61 6.02
C ILE A 62 36.03 -12.70 4.50
N ARG A 63 37.06 -13.16 3.83
CA ARG A 63 37.00 -13.57 2.43
C ARG A 63 37.19 -15.07 2.35
N VAL A 64 36.28 -15.73 1.66
CA VAL A 64 36.35 -17.16 1.38
C VAL A 64 36.56 -17.35 -0.10
N ASP A 65 37.67 -17.97 -0.49
CA ASP A 65 38.02 -18.22 -1.89
C ASP A 65 37.23 -19.42 -2.43
N GLY A 66 36.89 -19.36 -3.72
CA GLY A 66 36.08 -20.34 -4.42
C GLY A 66 34.70 -19.81 -4.80
N ASP A 67 33.96 -20.63 -5.51
CA ASP A 67 32.58 -20.34 -5.93
C ASP A 67 31.62 -20.83 -4.84
N LEU A 68 31.10 -19.89 -4.04
CA LEU A 68 30.14 -20.18 -2.95
C LEU A 68 28.68 -19.98 -3.39
N ARG A 69 28.40 -19.84 -4.67
CA ARG A 69 27.03 -19.66 -5.15
C ARG A 69 26.13 -20.81 -4.66
N HIS A 70 24.95 -20.43 -4.15
CA HIS A 70 23.95 -21.30 -3.52
C HIS A 70 24.41 -21.96 -2.21
N VAL A 71 25.53 -21.56 -1.63
CA VAL A 71 25.91 -21.96 -0.28
C VAL A 71 25.14 -21.13 0.72
N TYR A 72 24.57 -21.77 1.74
CA TYR A 72 23.86 -21.12 2.82
C TYR A 72 24.82 -20.76 3.95
N TYR A 73 24.49 -19.70 4.71
CA TYR A 73 25.34 -19.25 5.80
C TYR A 73 24.57 -18.57 6.93
N THR A 74 25.20 -18.55 8.11
CA THR A 74 24.80 -17.77 9.28
C THR A 74 26.04 -17.16 9.93
N TYR A 75 25.82 -16.23 10.86
CA TYR A 75 26.84 -15.74 11.76
C TYR A 75 26.61 -16.26 13.16
N ARG A 76 27.65 -16.84 13.77
CA ARG A 76 27.68 -17.18 15.20
C ARG A 76 28.43 -16.10 15.93
N LEU A 77 27.73 -15.40 16.86
CA LEU A 77 28.27 -14.27 17.61
C LEU A 77 28.44 -14.64 19.07
N GLU A 78 29.61 -14.32 19.62
CA GLU A 78 29.90 -14.48 21.02
C GLU A 78 29.91 -13.12 21.73
N ARG A 79 29.24 -13.02 22.90
CA ARG A 79 29.21 -11.83 23.76
C ARG A 79 29.15 -12.27 25.21
N SER A 80 30.14 -11.80 26.02
CA SER A 80 30.18 -12.07 27.46
C SER A 80 29.91 -13.54 27.81
N GLY A 81 30.52 -14.45 27.03
CA GLY A 81 30.40 -15.90 27.22
C GLY A 81 29.08 -16.54 26.77
N LYS A 82 28.19 -15.77 26.12
CA LYS A 82 26.98 -16.29 25.47
C LYS A 82 27.20 -16.33 23.97
N THR A 83 26.65 -17.36 23.33
CA THR A 83 26.68 -17.54 21.88
C THR A 83 25.28 -17.50 21.31
N VAL A 84 25.09 -16.74 20.24
CA VAL A 84 23.85 -16.70 19.44
C VAL A 84 24.18 -16.93 17.98
N GLU A 85 23.26 -17.53 17.24
CA GLU A 85 23.38 -17.70 15.80
C GLU A 85 22.29 -16.88 15.09
N SER A 86 22.66 -16.21 14.01
CA SER A 86 21.82 -15.27 13.30
C SER A 86 22.00 -15.37 11.79
N GLN A 87 20.91 -15.20 11.05
CA GLN A 87 21.00 -14.85 9.63
C GLN A 87 21.66 -13.47 9.50
N ASP A 88 22.10 -13.16 8.26
CA ASP A 88 22.67 -11.87 7.91
C ASP A 88 21.53 -10.82 7.74
N PRO A 89 21.54 -9.71 8.47
CA PRO A 89 20.58 -8.62 8.24
C PRO A 89 20.54 -8.11 6.79
N TYR A 90 21.68 -8.17 6.09
CA TYR A 90 21.82 -7.73 4.69
C TYR A 90 21.62 -8.85 3.67
N SER A 91 21.10 -10.00 4.10
CA SER A 91 20.81 -11.11 3.19
C SER A 91 19.81 -10.69 2.11
N VAL A 92 20.11 -11.04 0.85
CA VAL A 92 19.22 -10.83 -0.31
C VAL A 92 18.55 -12.12 -0.78
N ALA A 93 18.98 -13.25 -0.24
CA ALA A 93 18.43 -14.57 -0.49
C ALA A 93 18.52 -15.43 0.78
N VAL A 94 17.52 -16.26 1.00
CA VAL A 94 17.47 -17.18 2.16
C VAL A 94 16.96 -18.54 1.74
N GLY A 95 17.21 -19.54 2.58
CA GLY A 95 16.56 -20.83 2.50
C GLY A 95 15.12 -20.81 3.01
N VAL A 96 14.48 -21.95 2.98
CA VAL A 96 13.11 -22.13 3.46
C VAL A 96 12.94 -21.62 4.89
N ASN A 97 11.80 -20.98 5.18
CA ASN A 97 11.49 -20.35 6.47
C ASN A 97 12.48 -19.25 6.91
N GLY A 98 13.28 -18.68 6.00
CA GLY A 98 14.15 -17.54 6.27
C GLY A 98 15.29 -17.77 7.26
N GLN A 99 15.60 -19.04 7.63
CA GLN A 99 16.50 -19.36 8.73
C GLN A 99 17.99 -19.20 8.42
N ARG A 100 18.37 -19.33 7.16
CA ARG A 100 19.75 -19.21 6.70
C ARG A 100 19.83 -18.28 5.49
N SER A 101 20.77 -17.37 5.54
CA SER A 101 21.13 -16.54 4.39
C SER A 101 21.75 -17.41 3.28
N MET A 102 21.62 -17.01 2.02
CA MET A 102 22.18 -17.72 0.89
C MET A 102 23.07 -16.79 0.06
N VAL A 103 24.22 -17.29 -0.37
CA VAL A 103 25.10 -16.59 -1.32
C VAL A 103 24.54 -16.74 -2.72
N LEU A 104 24.26 -15.64 -3.40
CA LEU A 104 23.60 -15.63 -4.70
C LEU A 104 24.24 -14.62 -5.67
N ASP A 105 24.33 -14.98 -6.96
CA ASP A 105 24.48 -14.02 -8.04
C ASP A 105 23.07 -13.58 -8.49
N LEU A 106 22.62 -12.40 -8.07
CA LEU A 106 21.28 -11.91 -8.38
C LEU A 106 20.96 -11.87 -9.89
N LYS A 107 22.00 -11.75 -10.74
CA LYS A 107 21.81 -11.72 -12.20
C LYS A 107 21.26 -13.04 -12.78
N GLU A 108 21.44 -14.15 -12.07
CA GLU A 108 20.89 -15.44 -12.53
C GLU A 108 19.37 -15.55 -12.32
N THR A 109 18.80 -14.62 -11.55
CA THR A 109 17.36 -14.54 -11.28
C THR A 109 16.62 -13.58 -12.21
N ASP A 110 17.34 -12.87 -13.09
CA ASP A 110 16.72 -11.92 -14.00
C ASP A 110 15.91 -12.66 -15.08
N PRO A 111 14.62 -12.33 -15.26
CA PRO A 111 13.87 -12.77 -16.44
C PRO A 111 14.48 -12.24 -17.74
N GLU A 112 14.06 -12.79 -18.85
CA GLU A 112 14.50 -12.32 -20.17
C GLU A 112 14.16 -10.83 -20.36
N ASN A 113 15.14 -10.03 -20.81
CA ASN A 113 15.05 -8.59 -21.01
C ASN A 113 14.70 -7.77 -19.74
N PHE A 114 14.95 -8.31 -18.54
CA PHE A 114 14.63 -7.62 -17.29
C PHE A 114 15.38 -6.30 -17.11
N LYS A 115 16.56 -6.14 -17.70
CA LYS A 115 17.34 -4.90 -17.64
C LYS A 115 16.68 -3.71 -18.33
N GLU A 116 15.83 -3.97 -19.32
CA GLU A 116 15.05 -2.95 -20.02
C GLU A 116 13.67 -2.75 -19.41
N ASP A 117 13.33 -3.55 -18.37
CA ASP A 117 12.05 -3.45 -17.68
C ASP A 117 11.94 -2.16 -16.89
N HIS A 118 10.80 -1.50 -17.00
CA HIS A 118 10.44 -0.32 -16.23
C HIS A 118 8.92 -0.16 -16.16
N GLY A 119 8.44 0.39 -15.05
CA GLY A 119 7.04 0.74 -14.89
C GLY A 119 6.61 1.98 -15.70
N PRO A 120 5.31 2.28 -15.69
CA PRO A 120 4.78 3.48 -16.32
C PRO A 120 5.22 4.74 -15.59
N VAL A 121 5.42 5.83 -16.35
CA VAL A 121 5.85 7.11 -15.82
C VAL A 121 4.67 8.08 -15.72
N PHE A 122 4.48 8.66 -14.54
CA PHE A 122 3.50 9.70 -14.28
C PHE A 122 4.19 10.92 -13.64
N SER A 123 4.05 12.08 -14.30
CA SER A 123 4.64 13.33 -13.79
C SER A 123 3.88 13.87 -12.59
N ASN A 124 2.56 13.68 -12.55
CA ASN A 124 1.69 14.16 -11.50
C ASN A 124 1.11 12.99 -10.71
N ARG A 125 1.17 13.07 -9.41
CA ARG A 125 0.62 12.01 -8.54
C ARG A 125 -0.91 11.92 -8.59
N THR A 126 -1.59 13.04 -8.85
CA THR A 126 -3.05 13.06 -9.03
C THR A 126 -3.54 12.31 -10.27
N ASP A 127 -2.64 11.94 -11.20
CA ASP A 127 -2.93 11.08 -12.34
C ASP A 127 -3.01 9.59 -11.98
N LEU A 128 -2.54 9.21 -10.79
CA LEU A 128 -2.54 7.84 -10.33
C LEU A 128 -3.95 7.37 -9.96
N VAL A 129 -4.17 6.07 -10.15
CA VAL A 129 -5.30 5.31 -9.62
C VAL A 129 -4.73 4.02 -9.07
N ILE A 130 -4.79 3.84 -7.75
CA ILE A 130 -4.12 2.75 -7.04
C ILE A 130 -5.14 1.72 -6.57
N CYS A 131 -4.88 0.44 -6.87
CA CYS A 131 -5.66 -0.69 -6.38
C CYS A 131 -4.81 -1.54 -5.43
N GLU A 132 -5.26 -1.74 -4.20
CA GLU A 132 -4.58 -2.61 -3.23
C GLU A 132 -4.94 -4.06 -3.47
N ILE A 133 -3.93 -4.92 -3.55
CA ILE A 133 -4.09 -6.37 -3.74
C ILE A 133 -3.11 -7.15 -2.84
N SER A 134 -3.39 -8.44 -2.63
CA SER A 134 -2.47 -9.40 -2.04
C SER A 134 -2.13 -10.48 -3.08
N VAL A 135 -0.91 -11.01 -3.04
CA VAL A 135 -0.50 -12.10 -3.93
C VAL A 135 -1.44 -13.30 -3.77
N LEU A 136 -1.71 -13.70 -2.53
CA LEU A 136 -2.57 -14.85 -2.26
C LEU A 136 -4.04 -14.54 -2.54
N ASP A 137 -4.58 -13.44 -1.99
CA ASP A 137 -6.02 -13.13 -2.08
C ASP A 137 -6.51 -13.05 -3.51
N SER A 138 -5.67 -12.51 -4.40
CA SER A 138 -6.05 -12.22 -5.79
C SER A 138 -6.24 -13.48 -6.64
N THR A 139 -5.65 -14.61 -6.27
CA THR A 139 -5.60 -15.78 -7.17
C THR A 139 -5.88 -17.12 -6.50
N ALA A 140 -5.93 -17.20 -5.15
CA ALA A 140 -6.06 -18.48 -4.45
C ALA A 140 -7.43 -19.14 -4.60
N ASP A 141 -8.50 -18.39 -4.90
CA ASP A 141 -9.82 -18.98 -5.16
C ASP A 141 -9.88 -19.63 -6.54
N GLY A 142 -10.50 -20.80 -6.65
CA GLY A 142 -10.61 -21.55 -7.90
C GLY A 142 -11.35 -20.82 -9.02
N SER A 143 -12.15 -19.79 -8.71
CA SER A 143 -12.79 -18.94 -9.72
C SER A 143 -11.82 -18.03 -10.47
N SER A 144 -10.57 -17.88 -9.98
CA SER A 144 -9.54 -17.11 -10.65
C SER A 144 -9.06 -17.75 -11.98
N GLY A 145 -9.16 -19.08 -12.09
CA GLY A 145 -8.75 -19.83 -13.28
C GLY A 145 -7.24 -19.84 -13.56
N VAL A 146 -6.40 -19.38 -12.61
CA VAL A 146 -4.94 -19.40 -12.75
C VAL A 146 -4.37 -20.80 -12.53
N LYS A 147 -3.19 -21.05 -13.12
CA LYS A 147 -2.44 -22.30 -12.94
C LYS A 147 -1.68 -22.33 -11.60
N TYR A 148 -1.23 -21.18 -11.12
CA TYR A 148 -0.44 -21.04 -9.89
C TYR A 148 -1.19 -20.21 -8.83
N PRO A 149 -2.26 -20.76 -8.22
CA PRO A 149 -3.09 -20.02 -7.27
C PRO A 149 -2.28 -19.62 -6.01
N GLY A 150 -2.41 -18.35 -5.59
CA GLY A 150 -1.73 -17.80 -4.42
C GLY A 150 -0.22 -17.60 -4.59
N LYS A 151 0.32 -17.64 -5.80
CA LYS A 151 1.75 -17.52 -6.10
C LYS A 151 2.05 -16.27 -6.94
N TYR A 152 3.32 -15.80 -6.90
CA TYR A 152 3.78 -14.70 -7.78
C TYR A 152 3.45 -14.97 -9.24
N LEU A 153 3.72 -16.18 -9.71
CA LEU A 153 3.43 -16.58 -11.09
C LEU A 153 1.93 -16.52 -11.41
N GLY A 154 1.05 -16.80 -10.43
CA GLY A 154 -0.40 -16.69 -10.65
C GLY A 154 -0.86 -15.26 -10.95
N LEU A 155 -0.24 -14.26 -10.32
CA LEU A 155 -0.47 -12.84 -10.66
C LEU A 155 0.16 -12.42 -12.00
N ALA A 156 1.19 -13.13 -12.46
CA ALA A 156 1.83 -12.88 -13.76
C ALA A 156 1.06 -13.49 -14.94
N GLU A 157 0.12 -14.42 -14.69
CA GLU A 157 -0.59 -15.13 -15.74
C GLU A 157 -1.54 -14.24 -16.54
N LYS A 158 -1.53 -14.42 -17.86
CA LYS A 158 -2.43 -13.75 -18.82
C LYS A 158 -3.45 -14.70 -19.40
N GLY A 159 -4.56 -14.17 -19.85
CA GLY A 159 -5.63 -14.94 -20.51
C GLY A 159 -6.46 -15.77 -19.53
N THR A 160 -6.31 -15.55 -18.23
CA THR A 160 -7.08 -16.26 -17.18
C THR A 160 -8.53 -15.81 -17.19
N LYS A 161 -9.44 -16.76 -16.93
CA LYS A 161 -10.89 -16.53 -17.02
C LYS A 161 -11.62 -17.31 -15.94
N ASN A 162 -12.74 -16.74 -15.48
CA ASN A 162 -13.72 -17.47 -14.68
C ASN A 162 -14.53 -18.45 -15.54
N LYS A 163 -15.48 -19.16 -14.92
CA LYS A 163 -16.34 -20.15 -15.60
C LYS A 163 -17.25 -19.55 -16.67
N GLU A 164 -17.54 -18.25 -16.57
CA GLU A 164 -18.37 -17.51 -17.53
C GLU A 164 -17.56 -16.94 -18.70
N GLY A 165 -16.25 -17.14 -18.70
CA GLY A 165 -15.35 -16.66 -19.74
C GLY A 165 -14.89 -15.20 -19.55
N GLU A 166 -15.16 -14.60 -18.40
CA GLU A 166 -14.74 -13.24 -18.06
C GLU A 166 -13.31 -13.22 -17.57
N ALA A 167 -12.57 -12.14 -17.88
CA ALA A 167 -11.17 -11.98 -17.48
C ALA A 167 -11.01 -11.93 -15.95
N THR A 168 -9.95 -12.57 -15.46
CA THR A 168 -9.55 -12.60 -14.05
C THR A 168 -8.09 -12.17 -13.90
N GLY A 169 -7.58 -12.09 -12.67
CA GLY A 169 -6.16 -11.81 -12.40
C GLY A 169 -5.65 -10.53 -13.07
N LEU A 170 -4.50 -10.62 -13.71
CA LEU A 170 -3.82 -9.47 -14.34
C LEU A 170 -4.67 -8.79 -15.43
N ASP A 171 -5.33 -9.56 -16.29
CA ASP A 171 -6.15 -9.01 -17.37
C ASP A 171 -7.41 -8.30 -16.82
N TYR A 172 -7.96 -8.78 -15.71
CA TYR A 172 -9.04 -8.10 -15.00
C TYR A 172 -8.57 -6.74 -14.45
N LEU A 173 -7.46 -6.71 -13.72
CA LEU A 173 -6.88 -5.48 -13.17
C LEU A 173 -6.59 -4.47 -14.28
N LYS A 174 -6.01 -4.89 -15.39
CA LYS A 174 -5.82 -4.03 -16.59
C LYS A 174 -7.14 -3.45 -17.09
N SER A 175 -8.20 -4.27 -17.13
CA SER A 175 -9.52 -3.86 -17.63
C SER A 175 -10.20 -2.80 -16.77
N LEU A 176 -9.81 -2.66 -15.50
CA LEU A 176 -10.30 -1.60 -14.61
C LEU A 176 -9.76 -0.21 -15.01
N GLY A 177 -8.61 -0.18 -15.71
CA GLY A 177 -7.96 1.07 -16.09
C GLY A 177 -7.12 1.70 -14.98
N ILE A 178 -6.77 0.95 -13.93
CA ILE A 178 -5.86 1.39 -12.88
C ILE A 178 -4.47 1.73 -13.44
N THR A 179 -3.69 2.52 -12.71
CA THR A 179 -2.32 2.85 -13.08
C THR A 179 -1.29 2.06 -12.29
N HIS A 180 -1.62 1.71 -11.05
CA HIS A 180 -0.74 0.98 -10.14
C HIS A 180 -1.51 -0.03 -9.31
N VAL A 181 -0.83 -1.11 -8.97
CA VAL A 181 -1.22 -1.97 -7.86
C VAL A 181 -0.32 -1.65 -6.65
N GLN A 182 -0.93 -1.55 -5.46
CA GLN A 182 -0.21 -1.69 -4.20
C GLN A 182 -0.32 -3.14 -3.78
N ILE A 183 0.81 -3.83 -3.66
CA ILE A 183 0.83 -5.23 -3.24
C ILE A 183 1.16 -5.27 -1.75
N MET A 184 0.28 -5.88 -0.94
CA MET A 184 0.48 -6.16 0.48
C MET A 184 1.82 -6.86 0.69
N PRO A 185 2.39 -6.92 1.93
CA PRO A 185 3.76 -7.32 2.13
C PRO A 185 4.15 -8.59 1.38
N MET A 186 5.22 -8.48 0.58
CA MET A 186 5.74 -9.56 -0.27
C MET A 186 7.22 -9.86 -0.01
N TYR A 187 7.81 -9.27 1.05
CA TYR A 187 9.08 -9.72 1.60
C TYR A 187 8.84 -10.85 2.62
N ASP A 188 9.93 -11.52 3.01
CA ASP A 188 9.94 -12.67 3.90
C ASP A 188 9.37 -12.36 5.28
N PHE A 189 8.31 -13.06 5.68
CA PHE A 189 7.59 -12.89 6.94
C PHE A 189 7.47 -14.22 7.71
N ALA A 190 7.28 -14.14 9.05
CA ALA A 190 7.54 -15.27 9.93
C ALA A 190 6.38 -16.25 10.12
N SER A 191 5.14 -15.82 9.87
CA SER A 191 3.94 -16.56 10.34
C SER A 191 3.54 -17.79 9.54
N ILE A 192 4.14 -18.02 8.37
CA ILE A 192 3.81 -19.15 7.50
C ILE A 192 4.96 -20.14 7.44
N ASP A 193 4.67 -21.41 7.69
CA ASP A 193 5.64 -22.49 7.47
C ASP A 193 5.75 -22.78 5.96
N GLU A 194 6.77 -22.22 5.32
CA GLU A 194 7.01 -22.39 3.87
C GLU A 194 7.27 -23.84 3.46
N ALA A 195 7.89 -24.64 4.36
CA ALA A 195 8.22 -26.03 4.10
C ALA A 195 7.00 -26.95 4.08
N ALA A 196 6.03 -26.66 4.92
CA ALA A 196 4.84 -27.47 5.09
C ALA A 196 3.62 -26.61 5.47
N PRO A 197 3.16 -25.74 4.57
CA PRO A 197 2.05 -24.85 4.88
C PRO A 197 0.82 -25.66 5.30
N LYS A 198 0.25 -25.32 6.46
CA LYS A 198 -0.97 -25.96 6.90
C LYS A 198 -2.10 -25.63 5.96
N LYS A 199 -3.02 -26.57 5.77
CA LYS A 199 -4.20 -26.33 4.97
C LYS A 199 -4.94 -25.10 5.52
N ARG A 200 -5.20 -24.08 4.67
CA ARG A 200 -5.87 -22.83 5.00
C ARG A 200 -5.05 -21.86 5.89
N GLU A 201 -3.74 -22.07 6.01
CA GLU A 201 -2.85 -21.11 6.67
C GLU A 201 -2.80 -19.81 5.88
N TYR A 202 -2.82 -18.69 6.59
CA TYR A 202 -2.87 -17.35 6.00
C TYR A 202 -2.30 -16.32 6.95
N ASN A 203 -1.58 -15.36 6.41
CA ASN A 203 -1.23 -14.12 7.07
C ASN A 203 -1.19 -12.98 6.04
N TRP A 204 -1.46 -11.74 6.50
CA TRP A 204 -1.29 -10.55 5.64
C TRP A 204 0.18 -10.24 5.35
N GLY A 205 1.13 -10.69 6.19
CA GLY A 205 2.55 -10.49 6.03
C GLY A 205 3.13 -9.28 6.78
N TYR A 206 2.40 -8.70 7.73
CA TYR A 206 2.91 -7.59 8.56
C TYR A 206 3.72 -8.08 9.77
N ASP A 207 4.47 -9.14 9.60
CA ASP A 207 5.35 -9.77 10.59
C ASP A 207 6.75 -10.06 10.00
N PRO A 208 7.52 -8.99 9.68
CA PRO A 208 8.74 -9.07 8.89
C PRO A 208 9.84 -9.89 9.58
N LEU A 209 10.49 -10.77 8.80
CA LEU A 209 11.62 -11.59 9.20
C LEU A 209 12.91 -11.14 8.50
N ASN A 210 12.94 -11.14 7.16
CA ASN A 210 14.07 -10.72 6.35
C ASN A 210 13.64 -9.65 5.33
N TYR A 211 13.96 -8.37 5.59
CA TYR A 211 13.44 -7.21 4.83
C TYR A 211 13.89 -7.14 3.36
N ASN A 212 15.00 -7.80 2.99
CA ASN A 212 15.56 -7.72 1.62
C ASN A 212 15.30 -8.99 0.81
N VAL A 213 14.44 -9.87 1.28
CA VAL A 213 14.17 -11.17 0.66
C VAL A 213 12.69 -11.28 0.32
N PRO A 214 12.30 -11.76 -0.88
CA PRO A 214 10.90 -12.06 -1.19
C PRO A 214 10.34 -13.21 -0.34
N GLU A 215 9.03 -13.17 -0.08
CA GLU A 215 8.29 -14.20 0.66
C GLU A 215 8.30 -15.55 -0.08
N GLY A 216 8.68 -16.61 0.64
CA GLY A 216 8.80 -17.94 0.05
C GLY A 216 7.49 -18.68 -0.11
N SER A 217 6.48 -18.42 0.74
CA SER A 217 5.17 -19.06 0.58
C SER A 217 4.46 -18.65 -0.71
N PHE A 218 4.83 -17.53 -1.31
CA PHE A 218 4.34 -17.08 -2.61
C PHE A 218 5.14 -17.63 -3.80
N SER A 219 6.26 -18.33 -3.54
CA SER A 219 7.06 -19.02 -4.58
C SER A 219 6.50 -20.41 -4.88
N THR A 220 6.77 -20.91 -6.08
CA THR A 220 6.46 -22.30 -6.44
C THR A 220 7.41 -23.30 -5.79
N ASP A 221 8.61 -22.85 -5.39
CA ASP A 221 9.60 -23.66 -4.68
C ASP A 221 10.30 -22.82 -3.59
N PRO A 222 9.88 -22.93 -2.33
CA PRO A 222 10.47 -22.19 -1.23
C PRO A 222 11.84 -22.72 -0.77
N PHE A 223 12.21 -23.96 -1.14
CA PHE A 223 13.48 -24.56 -0.73
C PHE A 223 14.68 -23.99 -1.49
N HIS A 224 14.47 -23.46 -2.69
CA HIS A 224 15.49 -22.83 -3.51
C HIS A 224 15.31 -21.31 -3.54
N GLY A 225 16.13 -20.61 -2.78
CA GLY A 225 15.98 -19.16 -2.54
C GLY A 225 15.99 -18.29 -3.80
N GLU A 226 16.68 -18.72 -4.87
CA GLU A 226 16.71 -18.02 -6.15
C GLU A 226 15.36 -18.07 -6.90
N VAL A 227 14.51 -19.08 -6.62
CA VAL A 227 13.22 -19.24 -7.31
C VAL A 227 12.27 -18.11 -6.92
N ARG A 228 12.13 -17.82 -5.62
CA ARG A 228 11.26 -16.72 -5.14
C ARG A 228 11.66 -15.37 -5.74
N ILE A 229 12.97 -15.14 -5.92
CA ILE A 229 13.50 -13.89 -6.48
C ILE A 229 13.17 -13.79 -7.98
N ARG A 230 13.34 -14.86 -8.72
CA ARG A 230 12.98 -14.89 -10.15
C ARG A 230 11.49 -14.68 -10.37
N GLU A 231 10.65 -15.38 -9.60
CA GLU A 231 9.21 -15.33 -9.78
C GLU A 231 8.61 -13.97 -9.44
N ILE A 232 9.09 -13.26 -8.40
CA ILE A 232 8.63 -11.91 -8.11
C ILE A 232 9.08 -10.91 -9.19
N LYS A 233 10.30 -11.06 -9.75
CA LYS A 233 10.75 -10.26 -10.91
C LYS A 233 9.87 -10.51 -12.14
N GLU A 234 9.49 -11.76 -12.42
CA GLU A 234 8.57 -12.11 -13.49
C GLU A 234 7.19 -11.48 -13.30
N MET A 235 6.68 -11.48 -12.06
CA MET A 235 5.41 -10.85 -11.71
C MET A 235 5.46 -9.33 -11.95
N ILE A 236 6.47 -8.63 -11.43
CA ILE A 236 6.61 -7.19 -11.60
C ILE A 236 6.72 -6.83 -13.08
N ALA A 237 7.57 -7.54 -13.84
CA ALA A 237 7.70 -7.33 -15.27
C ALA A 237 6.40 -7.62 -16.04
N ALA A 238 5.55 -8.54 -15.55
CA ALA A 238 4.24 -8.81 -16.15
C ALA A 238 3.29 -7.60 -15.98
N PHE A 239 3.25 -6.98 -14.79
CA PHE A 239 2.49 -5.75 -14.57
C PHE A 239 3.00 -4.60 -15.44
N HIS A 240 4.32 -4.39 -15.53
CA HIS A 240 4.92 -3.34 -16.35
C HIS A 240 4.57 -3.49 -17.83
N ARG A 241 4.62 -4.70 -18.38
CA ARG A 241 4.20 -4.96 -19.77
C ARG A 241 2.74 -4.60 -20.05
N GLU A 242 1.89 -4.60 -19.03
CA GLU A 242 0.49 -4.16 -19.14
C GLU A 242 0.29 -2.67 -18.83
N GLY A 243 1.37 -1.92 -18.58
CA GLY A 243 1.34 -0.51 -18.26
C GLY A 243 0.85 -0.21 -16.84
N ILE A 244 1.01 -1.16 -15.92
CA ILE A 244 0.63 -1.05 -14.51
C ILE A 244 1.91 -1.03 -13.68
N GLY A 245 2.10 0.02 -12.87
CA GLY A 245 3.21 0.10 -11.92
C GLY A 245 2.95 -0.72 -10.65
N VAL A 246 4.02 -1.07 -9.94
CA VAL A 246 3.98 -1.85 -8.72
C VAL A 246 4.48 -1.04 -7.53
N ILE A 247 3.63 -0.86 -6.53
CA ILE A 247 3.95 -0.24 -5.25
C ILE A 247 4.07 -1.35 -4.21
N MET A 248 5.21 -1.41 -3.53
CA MET A 248 5.48 -2.38 -2.49
C MET A 248 5.05 -1.86 -1.12
N ASP A 249 4.30 -2.66 -0.37
CA ASP A 249 3.98 -2.39 1.03
C ASP A 249 5.14 -2.83 1.92
N VAL A 250 5.67 -1.92 2.76
CA VAL A 250 6.86 -2.15 3.58
C VAL A 250 6.63 -1.83 5.06
N VAL A 251 7.14 -2.70 5.93
CA VAL A 251 6.91 -2.67 7.38
C VAL A 251 8.22 -2.46 8.13
N TYR A 252 8.82 -1.26 8.04
CA TYR A 252 10.05 -0.93 8.76
C TYR A 252 9.80 -0.38 10.17
N ASN A 253 8.58 -0.46 10.66
CA ASN A 253 8.22 0.07 11.98
C ASN A 253 8.48 -0.90 13.13
N HIS A 254 8.53 -2.22 12.87
CA HIS A 254 8.80 -3.28 13.85
C HIS A 254 9.40 -4.53 13.18
N THR A 255 9.91 -5.47 13.95
CA THR A 255 10.22 -6.84 13.54
C THR A 255 9.19 -7.81 14.13
N TYR A 256 9.02 -8.99 13.53
CA TYR A 256 8.10 -10.02 14.03
C TYR A 256 8.21 -10.20 15.55
N ASP A 257 9.43 -10.39 16.04
CA ASP A 257 9.73 -10.44 17.48
C ASP A 257 11.11 -9.85 17.77
N LEU A 258 11.55 -9.96 19.03
CA LEU A 258 12.87 -9.53 19.47
C LEU A 258 13.96 -10.61 19.27
N ASP A 259 13.65 -11.77 18.71
CA ASP A 259 14.66 -12.76 18.28
C ASP A 259 15.14 -12.54 16.85
N SER A 260 15.03 -11.30 16.36
CA SER A 260 15.41 -10.88 15.03
C SER A 260 16.92 -10.91 14.79
N CYS A 261 17.32 -10.99 13.51
CA CYS A 261 18.74 -10.86 13.13
C CYS A 261 19.34 -9.52 13.57
N LEU A 262 18.58 -8.43 13.57
CA LEU A 262 19.02 -7.11 14.05
C LEU A 262 19.41 -7.17 15.54
N GLN A 263 18.54 -7.74 16.37
CA GLN A 263 18.77 -7.87 17.81
C GLN A 263 19.93 -8.83 18.13
N LYS A 264 20.03 -9.94 17.40
CA LYS A 264 21.13 -10.90 17.56
C LYS A 264 22.49 -10.30 17.19
N CYS A 265 22.53 -9.51 16.09
CA CYS A 265 23.76 -8.88 15.63
C CYS A 265 24.22 -7.74 16.53
N GLU A 266 23.34 -6.84 16.96
CA GLU A 266 23.69 -5.75 17.89
C GLU A 266 22.54 -5.45 18.85
N PRO A 267 22.51 -6.07 20.03
CA PRO A 267 21.42 -5.96 21.00
C PRO A 267 21.10 -4.51 21.39
N ASP A 268 19.81 -4.19 21.49
CA ASP A 268 19.26 -2.92 21.98
C ASP A 268 19.69 -1.68 21.17
N TYR A 269 20.22 -1.85 19.97
CA TYR A 269 20.62 -0.71 19.12
C TYR A 269 19.52 -0.32 18.14
N TYR A 270 18.89 -1.29 17.52
CA TYR A 270 17.94 -1.07 16.42
C TYR A 270 16.51 -0.76 16.90
N TYR A 271 16.27 -0.93 18.22
CA TYR A 271 14.96 -0.75 18.81
C TYR A 271 14.91 0.47 19.72
N ARG A 272 13.78 1.16 19.71
CA ARG A 272 13.52 2.26 20.63
C ARG A 272 13.22 1.75 22.02
N MET A 273 13.83 2.38 23.02
CA MET A 273 13.74 1.96 24.42
C MET A 273 12.97 2.98 25.26
N ASN A 274 12.22 2.49 26.25
CA ASN A 274 11.62 3.27 27.32
C ASN A 274 12.24 2.80 28.65
N GLY A 275 13.36 3.41 29.04
CA GLY A 275 14.20 2.92 30.12
C GLY A 275 14.78 1.54 29.77
N THR A 276 14.39 0.50 30.50
CA THR A 276 14.81 -0.91 30.26
C THR A 276 13.80 -1.73 29.45
N ARG A 277 12.70 -1.13 28.99
CA ARG A 277 11.66 -1.78 28.20
C ARG A 277 11.71 -1.29 26.77
N TYR A 278 11.31 -2.13 25.83
CA TYR A 278 11.12 -1.71 24.44
C TYR A 278 9.88 -0.82 24.31
N SER A 279 10.00 0.25 23.53
CA SER A 279 8.87 1.06 23.09
C SER A 279 7.99 0.24 22.13
N ASN A 280 6.69 0.57 22.04
CA ASN A 280 5.72 -0.24 21.29
C ASN A 280 4.71 0.62 20.53
N ALA A 281 5.19 1.57 19.73
CA ALA A 281 4.32 2.37 18.88
C ALA A 281 3.73 1.59 17.70
N SER A 282 4.29 0.45 17.36
CA SER A 282 3.72 -0.48 16.38
C SER A 282 2.49 -1.23 16.89
N ALA A 283 2.34 -1.36 18.22
CA ALA A 283 1.41 -2.27 18.90
C ALA A 283 1.74 -3.79 18.69
N CYS A 284 2.91 -4.11 18.08
CA CYS A 284 3.37 -5.47 17.80
C CYS A 284 4.48 -5.95 18.76
N GLY A 285 4.68 -5.28 19.89
CA GLY A 285 5.63 -5.69 20.93
C GLY A 285 6.99 -5.03 20.87
N ASN A 286 7.35 -4.37 19.78
CA ASN A 286 8.61 -3.64 19.61
C ASN A 286 8.42 -2.46 18.66
N GLU A 287 9.42 -1.59 18.59
CA GLU A 287 9.43 -0.40 17.77
C GLU A 287 10.85 -0.13 17.28
N ILE A 288 11.02 0.01 15.97
CA ILE A 288 12.31 0.31 15.35
C ILE A 288 12.75 1.75 15.64
N ALA A 289 14.03 1.91 15.99
CA ALA A 289 14.70 3.18 16.20
C ALA A 289 15.29 3.71 14.88
N SER A 290 14.44 4.18 13.97
CA SER A 290 14.83 4.65 12.63
C SER A 290 15.84 5.81 12.66
N GLU A 291 15.86 6.59 13.75
CA GLU A 291 16.82 7.67 14.00
C GLU A 291 18.25 7.18 14.30
N GLN A 292 18.43 5.91 14.64
CA GLN A 292 19.79 5.35 14.84
C GLN A 292 20.53 5.27 13.50
N PRO A 293 21.76 5.74 13.41
CA PRO A 293 22.47 5.85 12.12
C PRO A 293 22.53 4.54 11.32
N MET A 294 22.78 3.39 11.97
CA MET A 294 22.84 2.11 11.26
C MET A 294 21.44 1.57 10.89
N MET A 295 20.40 1.94 11.66
CA MET A 295 19.03 1.57 11.27
C MET A 295 18.55 2.43 10.09
N ARG A 296 18.81 3.74 10.12
CA ARG A 296 18.54 4.63 8.98
C ARG A 296 19.25 4.14 7.72
N LYS A 297 20.56 3.84 7.83
CA LYS A 297 21.33 3.26 6.73
C LYS A 297 20.67 2.01 6.18
N TYR A 298 20.28 1.08 7.06
CA TYR A 298 19.65 -0.18 6.69
C TYR A 298 18.33 0.03 5.92
N ILE A 299 17.43 0.87 6.45
CA ILE A 299 16.13 1.14 5.79
C ILE A 299 16.33 1.81 4.43
N VAL A 300 17.21 2.83 4.35
CA VAL A 300 17.49 3.54 3.10
C VAL A 300 18.09 2.60 2.06
N GLU A 301 19.05 1.75 2.44
CA GLU A 301 19.69 0.79 1.53
C GLU A 301 18.70 -0.30 1.09
N SER A 302 17.82 -0.75 1.98
CA SER A 302 16.79 -1.74 1.70
C SER A 302 15.80 -1.24 0.65
N VAL A 303 15.21 -0.06 0.81
CA VAL A 303 14.29 0.49 -0.21
C VAL A 303 15.00 0.78 -1.54
N CYS A 304 16.26 1.25 -1.49
CA CYS A 304 17.06 1.44 -2.69
C CYS A 304 17.39 0.12 -3.41
N TYR A 305 17.59 -0.96 -2.67
CA TYR A 305 17.78 -2.30 -3.20
C TYR A 305 16.52 -2.78 -3.94
N TRP A 306 15.34 -2.71 -3.32
CA TRP A 306 14.08 -3.06 -3.95
C TRP A 306 13.78 -2.26 -5.22
N ALA A 307 14.06 -0.95 -5.19
CA ALA A 307 13.87 -0.09 -6.37
C ALA A 307 14.83 -0.45 -7.53
N ARG A 308 16.10 -0.80 -7.24
CA ARG A 308 17.09 -1.13 -8.28
C ARG A 308 16.99 -2.54 -8.79
N GLU A 309 16.77 -3.51 -7.88
CA GLU A 309 16.85 -4.94 -8.18
C GLU A 309 15.53 -5.49 -8.71
N TYR A 310 14.39 -4.95 -8.22
CA TYR A 310 13.07 -5.43 -8.59
C TYR A 310 12.26 -4.42 -9.41
N HIS A 311 12.79 -3.23 -9.65
CA HIS A 311 12.16 -2.16 -10.43
C HIS A 311 10.79 -1.72 -9.88
N VAL A 312 10.56 -1.81 -8.57
CA VAL A 312 9.30 -1.33 -7.98
C VAL A 312 9.15 0.18 -8.18
N ASP A 313 7.93 0.63 -8.49
CA ASP A 313 7.61 2.02 -8.82
C ASP A 313 7.28 2.87 -7.60
N GLY A 314 7.13 2.26 -6.44
CA GLY A 314 6.81 2.98 -5.23
C GLY A 314 6.80 2.13 -3.97
N PHE A 315 6.60 2.83 -2.85
CA PHE A 315 6.52 2.21 -1.53
C PHE A 315 5.37 2.80 -0.71
N ARG A 316 4.59 1.92 -0.09
CA ARG A 316 3.67 2.26 0.99
C ARG A 316 4.29 1.87 2.32
N PHE A 317 4.42 2.82 3.25
CA PHE A 317 5.00 2.57 4.56
C PHE A 317 3.91 2.31 5.59
N ASP A 318 3.89 1.08 6.09
CA ASP A 318 3.06 0.67 7.21
C ASP A 318 3.42 1.46 8.47
N LEU A 319 2.42 1.94 9.22
CA LEU A 319 2.60 2.74 10.44
C LEU A 319 3.76 3.75 10.30
N MET A 320 3.78 4.50 9.19
CA MET A 320 4.85 5.46 8.86
C MET A 320 5.09 6.46 9.99
N GLY A 321 4.04 6.76 10.79
CA GLY A 321 4.14 7.61 11.97
C GLY A 321 5.05 7.09 13.09
N VAL A 322 5.57 5.88 13.00
CA VAL A 322 6.62 5.33 13.89
C VAL A 322 8.00 5.83 13.47
N LEU A 323 8.24 6.03 12.18
CA LEU A 323 9.53 6.44 11.62
C LEU A 323 9.78 7.94 11.82
N ASP A 324 11.04 8.32 11.92
CA ASP A 324 11.42 9.73 12.03
C ASP A 324 11.44 10.44 10.66
N ILE A 325 11.19 11.75 10.68
CA ILE A 325 11.10 12.61 9.49
C ILE A 325 12.42 12.61 8.70
N ASP A 326 13.56 12.63 9.38
CA ASP A 326 14.86 12.70 8.71
C ASP A 326 15.12 11.42 7.90
N THR A 327 14.79 10.25 8.45
CA THR A 327 14.88 8.96 7.75
C THR A 327 13.96 8.94 6.53
N MET A 328 12.72 9.37 6.67
CA MET A 328 11.77 9.41 5.56
C MET A 328 12.20 10.36 4.44
N ASN A 329 12.74 11.52 4.79
CA ASN A 329 13.27 12.47 3.80
C ASN A 329 14.53 11.94 3.11
N GLU A 330 15.41 11.24 3.84
CA GLU A 330 16.58 10.58 3.22
C GLU A 330 16.16 9.46 2.25
N ILE A 331 15.14 8.66 2.59
CA ILE A 331 14.53 7.69 1.69
C ILE A 331 14.05 8.37 0.41
N SER A 332 13.25 9.44 0.54
CA SER A 332 12.72 10.19 -0.61
C SER A 332 13.84 10.70 -1.51
N ARG A 333 14.85 11.32 -0.92
CA ARG A 333 16.00 11.85 -1.65
C ARG A 333 16.75 10.77 -2.42
N ARG A 334 17.08 9.66 -1.77
CA ARG A 334 17.87 8.56 -2.36
C ARG A 334 17.09 7.79 -3.44
N LEU A 335 15.80 7.60 -3.24
CA LEU A 335 14.95 6.93 -4.24
C LEU A 335 14.74 7.80 -5.48
N LYS A 336 14.61 9.12 -5.33
CA LYS A 336 14.53 10.05 -6.48
C LYS A 336 15.80 10.06 -7.33
N GLU A 337 16.97 9.73 -6.77
CA GLU A 337 18.22 9.54 -7.53
C GLU A 337 18.17 8.29 -8.43
N ILE A 338 17.35 7.28 -8.06
CA ILE A 338 17.15 6.05 -8.84
C ILE A 338 16.02 6.23 -9.86
N ASN A 339 14.87 6.70 -9.38
CA ASN A 339 13.70 6.97 -10.19
C ASN A 339 13.04 8.27 -9.71
N PRO A 340 13.12 9.39 -10.48
CA PRO A 340 12.55 10.67 -10.07
C PRO A 340 11.01 10.65 -9.95
N TYR A 341 10.35 9.66 -10.53
CA TYR A 341 8.90 9.49 -10.52
C TYR A 341 8.41 8.51 -9.43
N ILE A 342 9.31 8.03 -8.58
CA ILE A 342 8.98 7.05 -7.54
C ILE A 342 7.87 7.55 -6.60
N ILE A 343 6.94 6.67 -6.29
CA ILE A 343 5.74 6.98 -5.52
C ILE A 343 5.99 6.60 -4.05
N LEU A 344 5.83 7.57 -3.15
CA LEU A 344 6.02 7.36 -1.72
C LEU A 344 4.80 7.85 -0.95
N TYR A 345 4.23 7.00 -0.13
CA TYR A 345 3.17 7.35 0.82
C TYR A 345 3.09 6.33 1.94
N GLY A 346 2.29 6.60 2.96
CA GLY A 346 2.10 5.67 4.05
C GLY A 346 1.06 6.12 5.06
N GLU A 347 1.02 5.42 6.16
CA GLU A 347 0.13 5.68 7.28
C GLU A 347 0.72 6.73 8.21
N GLY A 348 0.14 7.93 8.22
CA GLY A 348 0.58 9.04 9.05
C GLY A 348 0.17 8.93 10.53
N TRP A 349 0.12 7.72 11.06
CA TRP A 349 -0.26 7.41 12.46
C TRP A 349 0.58 6.25 13.04
N THR A 350 0.30 5.88 14.29
CA THR A 350 0.94 4.76 15.00
C THR A 350 -0.13 3.83 15.58
N GLY A 351 0.22 2.57 15.83
CA GLY A 351 -0.64 1.61 16.52
C GLY A 351 -0.65 1.82 18.05
N GLY A 352 0.40 2.41 18.62
CA GLY A 352 0.58 2.62 20.04
C GLY A 352 1.37 3.89 20.37
N THR A 353 1.90 3.96 21.60
CA THR A 353 2.66 5.11 22.08
C THR A 353 4.15 4.93 21.85
N SER A 354 4.81 5.93 21.26
CA SER A 354 6.25 6.01 21.05
C SER A 354 6.94 6.85 22.13
N THR A 355 8.19 6.53 22.43
CA THR A 355 9.09 7.38 23.23
C THR A 355 9.69 8.53 22.41
N MET A 356 9.65 8.47 21.08
CA MET A 356 10.06 9.59 20.23
C MET A 356 8.98 10.68 20.25
N PRO A 357 9.35 11.96 20.44
CA PRO A 357 8.39 13.07 20.37
C PRO A 357 7.67 13.13 19.01
N GLU A 358 6.37 13.41 19.04
CA GLU A 358 5.51 13.38 17.85
C GLU A 358 5.98 14.33 16.75
N PHE A 359 6.52 15.51 17.09
CA PHE A 359 7.00 16.50 16.12
C PHE A 359 8.22 16.03 15.31
N ARG A 360 8.89 14.94 15.72
CA ARG A 360 10.00 14.31 14.99
C ARG A 360 9.57 13.13 14.13
N ARG A 361 8.33 12.67 14.25
CA ARG A 361 7.82 11.47 13.58
C ARG A 361 7.05 11.84 12.31
N ALA A 362 7.01 10.92 11.34
CA ALA A 362 6.32 11.08 10.08
C ALA A 362 4.78 10.94 10.22
N MET A 363 4.22 11.70 11.16
CA MET A 363 2.79 11.79 11.45
C MET A 363 2.07 12.68 10.45
N LYS A 364 0.77 12.45 10.21
CA LYS A 364 -0.07 13.25 9.28
C LYS A 364 0.02 14.76 9.57
N ARG A 365 0.04 15.17 10.83
CA ARG A 365 0.21 16.58 11.21
C ARG A 365 1.55 17.20 10.78
N ASN A 366 2.56 16.38 10.52
CA ASN A 366 3.90 16.79 10.08
C ASN A 366 4.11 16.62 8.56
N ALA A 367 3.06 16.33 7.79
CA ALA A 367 3.15 16.03 6.37
C ALA A 367 3.83 17.13 5.54
N ARG A 368 3.75 18.40 5.97
CA ARG A 368 4.46 19.52 5.33
C ARG A 368 5.99 19.43 5.44
N MET A 369 6.50 18.70 6.45
CA MET A 369 7.93 18.48 6.66
C MET A 369 8.49 17.31 5.85
N LEU A 370 7.63 16.54 5.19
CA LEU A 370 8.00 15.37 4.39
C LEU A 370 8.10 15.75 2.92
N ASP A 371 9.26 15.49 2.31
CA ASP A 371 9.53 15.83 0.93
C ASP A 371 8.92 14.81 -0.05
N GLY A 372 7.80 15.18 -0.67
CA GLY A 372 7.15 14.39 -1.70
C GLY A 372 6.60 13.05 -1.19
N ILE A 373 6.21 12.93 0.08
CA ILE A 373 5.62 11.71 0.65
C ILE A 373 4.15 11.98 0.97
N GLY A 374 3.27 11.15 0.41
CA GLY A 374 1.83 11.20 0.64
C GLY A 374 1.39 10.44 1.89
N MET A 375 0.13 10.62 2.26
CA MET A 375 -0.47 9.93 3.40
C MET A 375 -1.92 9.54 3.11
N PHE A 376 -2.34 8.43 3.69
CA PHE A 376 -3.74 8.04 3.68
C PHE A 376 -4.61 9.09 4.36
N SER A 377 -5.71 9.47 3.69
CA SER A 377 -6.69 10.42 4.23
C SER A 377 -7.80 9.65 4.97
N ASP A 378 -7.59 9.43 6.26
CA ASP A 378 -8.64 8.93 7.15
C ASP A 378 -9.82 9.90 7.26
N ASP A 379 -9.61 11.17 6.92
CA ASP A 379 -10.67 12.18 6.80
C ASP A 379 -11.75 11.77 5.80
N ILE A 380 -11.35 11.42 4.55
CA ILE A 380 -12.31 10.98 3.53
C ILE A 380 -12.89 9.62 3.87
N ARG A 381 -12.07 8.68 4.35
CA ARG A 381 -12.54 7.34 4.76
C ARG A 381 -13.70 7.45 5.75
N ASP A 382 -13.47 8.14 6.86
CA ASP A 382 -14.45 8.22 7.95
C ASP A 382 -15.63 9.12 7.60
N MET A 383 -15.41 10.17 6.79
CA MET A 383 -16.50 11.00 6.28
C MET A 383 -17.43 10.22 5.39
N VAL A 384 -16.90 9.42 4.46
CA VAL A 384 -17.71 8.69 3.47
C VAL A 384 -18.46 7.52 4.12
N ARG A 385 -17.74 6.61 4.81
CA ARG A 385 -18.31 5.34 5.28
C ARG A 385 -18.69 5.29 6.76
N GLY A 386 -18.30 6.31 7.55
CA GLY A 386 -18.40 6.33 9.01
C GLY A 386 -17.10 5.91 9.69
N HIS A 387 -16.97 6.29 10.95
CA HIS A 387 -15.76 6.14 11.75
C HIS A 387 -15.26 4.68 11.77
N VAL A 388 -13.95 4.51 11.57
CA VAL A 388 -13.34 3.18 11.39
C VAL A 388 -13.48 2.27 12.61
N PHE A 389 -13.37 2.80 13.83
CA PHE A 389 -13.45 2.04 15.08
C PHE A 389 -14.86 1.87 15.65
N TYR A 390 -15.88 2.43 14.99
CA TYR A 390 -17.27 2.31 15.40
C TYR A 390 -18.09 1.67 14.29
N ASN A 391 -18.18 0.34 14.27
CA ASN A 391 -18.73 -0.43 13.16
C ASN A 391 -20.16 -0.03 12.77
N LYS A 392 -20.98 0.41 13.73
CA LYS A 392 -22.36 0.87 13.51
C LYS A 392 -22.48 2.36 13.15
N ASP A 393 -21.38 3.13 13.22
CA ASP A 393 -21.41 4.55 12.84
C ASP A 393 -21.63 4.69 11.34
N CYS A 394 -22.61 5.49 10.95
CA CYS A 394 -22.89 5.83 9.57
C CYS A 394 -21.93 6.94 9.09
N GLY A 395 -21.61 6.92 7.79
CA GLY A 395 -20.96 8.03 7.11
C GLY A 395 -21.94 8.80 6.22
N TYR A 396 -21.40 9.70 5.41
CA TYR A 396 -22.22 10.49 4.48
C TYR A 396 -23.07 9.60 3.58
N VAL A 397 -22.48 8.58 2.92
CA VAL A 397 -23.19 7.72 1.95
C VAL A 397 -24.29 6.86 2.58
N SER A 398 -24.23 6.65 3.89
CA SER A 398 -25.23 5.91 4.67
C SER A 398 -26.20 6.84 5.42
N GLY A 399 -26.26 8.12 5.03
CA GLY A 399 -27.26 9.08 5.48
C GLY A 399 -26.93 9.85 6.75
N LYS A 400 -25.65 9.90 7.18
CA LYS A 400 -25.24 10.74 8.33
C LYS A 400 -25.44 12.21 8.00
N GLU A 401 -26.14 12.90 8.89
CA GLU A 401 -26.44 14.33 8.76
C GLU A 401 -25.25 15.22 9.17
N LYS A 402 -25.31 16.51 8.79
CA LYS A 402 -24.33 17.56 9.13
C LYS A 402 -22.91 17.29 8.63
N MET A 403 -22.79 16.61 7.48
CA MET A 403 -21.50 16.27 6.87
C MET A 403 -21.05 17.28 5.79
N LYS A 404 -21.82 18.31 5.49
CA LYS A 404 -21.57 19.28 4.40
C LYS A 404 -20.15 19.84 4.41
N VAL A 405 -19.66 20.28 5.56
CA VAL A 405 -18.31 20.84 5.71
C VAL A 405 -17.23 19.78 5.44
N ALA A 406 -17.42 18.57 6.00
CA ALA A 406 -16.49 17.46 5.80
C ALA A 406 -16.41 17.03 4.33
N VAL A 407 -17.56 16.96 3.64
CA VAL A 407 -17.61 16.62 2.20
C VAL A 407 -16.91 17.69 1.37
N ARG A 408 -17.15 18.99 1.65
CA ARG A 408 -16.44 20.09 0.97
C ARG A 408 -14.92 20.01 1.18
N TYR A 409 -14.48 19.76 2.41
CA TYR A 409 -13.06 19.58 2.73
C TYR A 409 -12.43 18.41 1.96
N CYS A 410 -13.09 17.26 1.94
CA CYS A 410 -12.59 16.08 1.22
C CYS A 410 -12.60 16.27 -0.30
N ALA A 411 -13.64 16.93 -0.85
CA ALA A 411 -13.72 17.20 -2.28
C ALA A 411 -12.57 18.08 -2.80
N THR A 412 -12.03 18.98 -1.94
CA THR A 412 -10.88 19.82 -2.27
C THR A 412 -9.52 19.11 -2.07
N GLY A 413 -9.50 17.82 -1.75
CA GLY A 413 -8.25 17.08 -1.51
C GLY A 413 -7.52 17.56 -0.25
N GLY A 414 -8.25 17.95 0.80
CA GLY A 414 -7.69 18.34 2.08
C GLY A 414 -6.86 19.62 2.08
N VAL A 415 -6.81 20.38 0.97
CA VAL A 415 -6.15 21.69 0.91
C VAL A 415 -7.09 22.80 1.34
N TRP A 416 -6.52 23.97 1.69
CA TRP A 416 -7.32 25.12 2.14
C TRP A 416 -8.21 25.66 1.02
N HIS A 417 -9.49 25.94 1.36
CA HIS A 417 -10.47 26.50 0.43
C HIS A 417 -11.39 27.51 1.14
N PRO A 418 -11.71 28.68 0.54
CA PRO A 418 -12.45 29.76 1.24
C PRO A 418 -13.89 29.39 1.61
N GLN A 419 -14.52 28.43 0.95
CA GLN A 419 -15.89 27.97 1.23
C GLN A 419 -15.95 26.79 2.22
N VAL A 420 -14.85 26.45 2.90
CA VAL A 420 -14.78 25.41 3.93
C VAL A 420 -14.61 26.06 5.30
N ASP A 421 -15.55 25.80 6.21
CA ASP A 421 -15.46 26.25 7.60
C ASP A 421 -14.63 25.27 8.43
N TYR A 422 -13.33 25.53 8.54
CA TYR A 422 -12.40 24.67 9.29
C TYR A 422 -12.66 24.67 10.79
N ALA A 423 -13.33 25.70 11.35
CA ALA A 423 -13.68 25.71 12.75
C ALA A 423 -14.84 24.75 13.08
N ALA A 424 -15.68 24.49 12.10
CA ALA A 424 -16.78 23.52 12.21
C ALA A 424 -16.36 22.06 11.93
N TYR A 425 -15.14 21.85 11.43
CA TYR A 425 -14.64 20.51 11.08
C TYR A 425 -13.56 20.04 12.07
N THR A 426 -13.98 19.28 13.08
CA THR A 426 -13.12 18.84 14.19
C THR A 426 -12.01 17.88 13.80
N TYR A 427 -12.15 17.11 12.71
CA TYR A 427 -11.12 16.19 12.22
C TYR A 427 -9.86 16.92 11.72
N ALA A 428 -10.04 18.11 11.16
CA ALA A 428 -8.93 18.98 10.75
C ALA A 428 -8.59 19.99 11.86
N ALA A 429 -8.56 19.57 13.12
CA ALA A 429 -8.28 20.46 14.25
C ALA A 429 -7.01 21.28 14.02
N GLY A 430 -7.15 22.54 13.65
CA GLY A 430 -6.06 23.46 13.32
C GLY A 430 -5.87 23.75 11.83
N GLY A 431 -6.75 23.30 10.94
CA GLY A 431 -6.72 23.58 9.49
C GLY A 431 -6.30 22.39 8.66
N THR A 432 -5.70 22.64 7.50
CA THR A 432 -5.25 21.59 6.57
C THR A 432 -3.91 21.00 6.99
N TRP A 433 -3.75 19.68 6.86
CA TRP A 433 -2.49 19.01 7.16
C TRP A 433 -1.51 19.03 5.95
N THR A 434 -1.99 19.34 4.76
CA THR A 434 -1.18 19.47 3.53
C THR A 434 -1.46 20.76 2.80
N ASP A 435 -0.56 21.16 1.92
CA ASP A 435 -0.62 22.30 1.01
C ASP A 435 -0.72 21.88 -0.47
N THR A 436 -0.74 20.56 -0.75
CA THR A 436 -0.89 20.01 -2.08
C THR A 436 -1.79 18.76 -2.07
N PRO A 437 -2.69 18.60 -3.05
CA PRO A 437 -3.52 17.40 -3.18
C PRO A 437 -2.71 16.15 -3.55
N GLU A 438 -1.50 16.29 -4.09
CA GLU A 438 -0.63 15.18 -4.47
C GLU A 438 -0.16 14.31 -3.28
N LYS A 439 -0.29 14.82 -2.05
CA LYS A 439 0.01 14.09 -0.82
C LYS A 439 -1.19 13.33 -0.24
N VAL A 440 -2.37 13.47 -0.82
CA VAL A 440 -3.62 12.97 -0.25
C VAL A 440 -4.05 11.69 -0.94
N ILE A 441 -3.94 10.56 -0.25
CA ILE A 441 -4.43 9.26 -0.74
C ILE A 441 -5.88 9.09 -0.28
N ASN A 442 -6.82 9.26 -1.21
CA ASN A 442 -8.26 9.15 -0.97
C ASN A 442 -8.71 7.71 -1.04
N TYR A 443 -9.34 7.20 0.01
CA TYR A 443 -9.82 5.83 0.08
C TYR A 443 -11.04 5.70 1.00
N VAL A 444 -11.75 4.60 0.88
CA VAL A 444 -12.86 4.25 1.78
C VAL A 444 -12.65 2.89 2.44
N SER A 445 -11.90 1.98 1.84
CA SER A 445 -11.46 0.74 2.47
C SER A 445 -10.06 0.34 1.98
N CYS A 446 -9.37 -0.44 2.81
CA CYS A 446 -8.12 -1.12 2.53
C CYS A 446 -8.20 -2.53 3.15
N HIS A 447 -7.08 -3.26 3.19
CA HIS A 447 -7.05 -4.59 3.84
C HIS A 447 -7.45 -4.53 5.31
N ASP A 448 -7.12 -3.45 6.04
CA ASP A 448 -7.47 -3.24 7.44
C ASP A 448 -8.96 -2.97 7.65
N ASN A 449 -9.47 -3.43 8.80
CA ASN A 449 -10.84 -3.22 9.25
C ASN A 449 -11.90 -3.84 8.30
N LEU A 450 -13.13 -3.37 8.39
CA LEU A 450 -14.22 -3.81 7.53
C LEU A 450 -14.02 -3.32 6.08
N THR A 451 -14.38 -4.14 5.09
CA THR A 451 -14.55 -3.65 3.73
C THR A 451 -15.65 -2.59 3.67
N LEU A 452 -15.74 -1.82 2.60
CA LEU A 452 -16.85 -0.87 2.42
C LEU A 452 -18.21 -1.59 2.49
N TRP A 453 -18.34 -2.74 1.82
CA TRP A 453 -19.57 -3.53 1.80
C TRP A 453 -19.99 -4.02 3.19
N ASP A 454 -19.05 -4.57 3.95
CA ASP A 454 -19.29 -5.07 5.30
C ASP A 454 -19.66 -3.93 6.26
N LYS A 455 -18.99 -2.79 6.14
CA LYS A 455 -19.30 -1.58 6.91
C LYS A 455 -20.71 -1.07 6.64
N LEU A 456 -21.13 -1.01 5.39
CA LEU A 456 -22.47 -0.61 5.00
C LEU A 456 -23.53 -1.61 5.52
N GLN A 457 -23.24 -2.91 5.47
CA GLN A 457 -24.13 -3.93 6.00
C GLN A 457 -24.35 -3.80 7.52
N ILE A 458 -23.30 -3.50 8.28
CA ILE A 458 -23.38 -3.36 9.74
C ILE A 458 -24.00 -2.02 10.15
N SER A 459 -23.65 -0.93 9.48
CA SER A 459 -24.16 0.40 9.82
C SER A 459 -25.59 0.64 9.32
N ARG A 460 -26.01 -0.06 8.25
CA ARG A 460 -27.36 0.02 7.67
C ARG A 460 -27.96 -1.38 7.48
N PRO A 461 -28.27 -2.08 8.58
CA PRO A 461 -28.87 -3.41 8.51
C PRO A 461 -30.32 -3.40 7.99
N ASP A 462 -30.94 -2.23 7.95
CA ASP A 462 -32.27 -1.95 7.42
C ASP A 462 -32.33 -1.87 5.90
N CYS A 463 -31.17 -1.71 5.22
CA CYS A 463 -31.07 -1.56 3.77
C CYS A 463 -30.96 -2.91 3.05
N ASP A 464 -31.56 -3.01 1.88
CA ASP A 464 -31.39 -4.15 0.99
C ASP A 464 -30.06 -4.10 0.21
N ALA A 465 -29.79 -5.12 -0.62
CA ALA A 465 -28.56 -5.19 -1.40
C ALA A 465 -28.49 -4.09 -2.49
N GLY A 466 -29.61 -3.69 -3.08
CA GLY A 466 -29.68 -2.64 -4.09
C GLY A 466 -29.33 -1.27 -3.50
N GLU A 467 -29.88 -0.95 -2.33
CA GLU A 467 -29.58 0.27 -1.59
C GLU A 467 -28.09 0.32 -1.17
N ARG A 468 -27.54 -0.82 -0.71
CA ARG A 468 -26.08 -0.90 -0.40
C ARG A 468 -25.21 -0.72 -1.65
N LEU A 469 -25.61 -1.27 -2.80
CA LEU A 469 -24.92 -1.02 -4.07
C LEU A 469 -24.98 0.46 -4.47
N ALA A 470 -26.08 1.17 -4.23
CA ALA A 470 -26.19 2.60 -4.48
C ALA A 470 -25.24 3.39 -3.57
N MET A 471 -25.16 3.05 -2.27
CA MET A 471 -24.19 3.65 -1.34
C MET A 471 -22.73 3.37 -1.75
N ASN A 472 -22.42 2.15 -2.22
CA ASN A 472 -21.07 1.82 -2.70
C ASN A 472 -20.73 2.65 -3.96
N ARG A 473 -21.63 2.77 -4.94
CA ARG A 473 -21.42 3.63 -6.12
C ARG A 473 -21.20 5.09 -5.74
N LEU A 474 -21.97 5.62 -4.78
CA LEU A 474 -21.78 6.98 -4.29
C LEU A 474 -20.42 7.14 -3.61
N ALA A 475 -20.00 6.18 -2.78
CA ALA A 475 -18.68 6.21 -2.14
C ALA A 475 -17.54 6.21 -3.17
N ALA A 476 -17.60 5.35 -4.16
CA ALA A 476 -16.65 5.33 -5.27
C ALA A 476 -16.64 6.66 -6.03
N ALA A 477 -17.81 7.19 -6.40
CA ALA A 477 -17.91 8.48 -7.08
C ALA A 477 -17.24 9.59 -6.28
N MET A 478 -17.41 9.64 -4.95
CA MET A 478 -16.77 10.63 -4.09
C MET A 478 -15.24 10.49 -4.08
N VAL A 479 -14.70 9.27 -4.03
CA VAL A 479 -13.25 9.03 -4.12
C VAL A 479 -12.68 9.46 -5.46
N PHE A 480 -13.35 9.11 -6.56
CA PHE A 480 -12.83 9.36 -7.91
C PHE A 480 -13.08 10.78 -8.43
N THR A 481 -14.01 11.54 -7.83
CA THR A 481 -14.26 12.94 -8.20
C THR A 481 -13.66 13.96 -7.23
N ALA A 482 -13.14 13.53 -6.08
CA ALA A 482 -12.35 14.38 -5.18
C ALA A 482 -10.96 14.68 -5.77
N GLN A 483 -10.38 15.81 -5.37
CA GLN A 483 -8.97 16.11 -5.62
C GLN A 483 -8.07 15.21 -4.78
N GLY A 484 -6.86 14.90 -5.26
CA GLY A 484 -5.92 13.96 -4.63
C GLY A 484 -5.75 12.68 -5.43
N VAL A 485 -5.24 11.64 -4.81
CA VAL A 485 -4.91 10.34 -5.42
C VAL A 485 -5.95 9.30 -5.02
N PRO A 486 -6.79 8.78 -5.91
CA PRO A 486 -7.75 7.74 -5.59
C PRO A 486 -7.07 6.39 -5.36
N PHE A 487 -7.51 5.74 -4.31
CA PHE A 487 -7.10 4.40 -3.90
C PHE A 487 -8.34 3.58 -3.53
N PHE A 488 -8.34 2.29 -3.85
CA PHE A 488 -9.40 1.38 -3.44
C PHE A 488 -8.87 -0.04 -3.18
N LEU A 489 -9.52 -0.77 -2.28
CA LEU A 489 -9.25 -2.18 -2.02
C LEU A 489 -9.70 -3.03 -3.20
N GLY A 490 -8.85 -3.90 -3.73
CA GLY A 490 -9.24 -4.87 -4.77
C GLY A 490 -10.42 -5.71 -4.32
N GLY A 491 -11.47 -5.71 -5.12
CA GLY A 491 -12.76 -6.31 -4.79
C GLY A 491 -13.83 -5.33 -4.29
N GLU A 492 -13.46 -4.11 -3.91
CA GLU A 492 -14.44 -3.07 -3.52
C GLU A 492 -15.42 -2.81 -4.68
N GLU A 493 -14.93 -2.86 -5.91
CA GLU A 493 -15.65 -2.68 -7.16
C GLU A 493 -16.60 -3.85 -7.51
N PHE A 494 -16.62 -4.90 -6.70
CA PHE A 494 -17.62 -5.97 -6.77
C PHE A 494 -18.14 -6.40 -5.38
N ALA A 495 -18.18 -5.42 -4.45
CA ALA A 495 -18.77 -5.60 -3.13
C ALA A 495 -18.10 -6.72 -2.31
N ARG A 496 -16.74 -6.76 -2.29
CA ARG A 496 -15.95 -7.71 -1.49
C ARG A 496 -16.39 -7.71 -0.04
N THR A 497 -16.52 -8.91 0.53
CA THR A 497 -16.82 -9.16 1.95
C THR A 497 -15.74 -10.05 2.56
N LYS A 498 -15.55 -9.94 3.89
CA LYS A 498 -14.65 -10.77 4.70
C LYS A 498 -15.45 -11.68 5.62
N PRO A 499 -16.03 -12.79 5.13
CA PRO A 499 -16.86 -13.68 5.94
C PRO A 499 -16.02 -14.39 7.02
N ALA A 500 -16.48 -14.32 8.27
CA ALA A 500 -15.77 -14.85 9.44
C ALA A 500 -16.63 -15.83 10.27
N GLY A 501 -17.38 -16.68 9.63
CA GLY A 501 -18.23 -17.63 10.37
C GLY A 501 -19.38 -18.18 9.54
N LYS A 502 -20.19 -19.03 10.17
CA LYS A 502 -21.29 -19.72 9.49
C LYS A 502 -22.57 -18.88 9.38
N ASN A 503 -22.68 -17.76 10.10
CA ASN A 503 -23.92 -16.98 10.26
C ASN A 503 -23.90 -15.62 9.55
N GLY A 504 -23.02 -15.43 8.54
CA GLY A 504 -22.88 -14.14 7.86
C GLY A 504 -22.15 -13.08 8.68
N GLU A 505 -21.46 -13.49 9.75
CA GLU A 505 -20.53 -12.63 10.48
C GLU A 505 -19.35 -12.25 9.58
N VAL A 506 -18.84 -11.02 9.74
CA VAL A 506 -17.71 -10.50 8.99
C VAL A 506 -16.58 -10.10 9.95
N SER A 507 -15.34 -10.15 9.48
CA SER A 507 -14.17 -9.81 10.30
C SER A 507 -13.59 -8.46 9.92
N GLU A 508 -13.35 -7.62 10.91
CA GLU A 508 -12.55 -6.39 10.75
C GLU A 508 -11.04 -6.67 10.83
N ASN A 509 -10.64 -7.71 11.56
CA ASN A 509 -9.25 -8.10 11.72
C ASN A 509 -9.05 -9.54 11.25
N SER A 510 -8.79 -9.71 9.96
CA SER A 510 -8.72 -11.03 9.29
C SER A 510 -7.29 -11.47 8.96
N TYR A 511 -6.26 -10.86 9.59
CA TYR A 511 -4.86 -11.03 9.21
C TYR A 511 -4.36 -12.48 9.28
N ASN A 512 -4.92 -13.32 10.16
CA ASN A 512 -4.56 -14.72 10.36
C ASN A 512 -5.77 -15.67 10.33
N LEU A 513 -6.90 -15.21 9.77
CA LEU A 513 -8.05 -16.07 9.54
C LEU A 513 -7.79 -16.97 8.31
N PRO A 514 -8.54 -18.05 8.14
CA PRO A 514 -8.43 -18.89 6.94
C PRO A 514 -8.51 -18.05 5.67
N TYR A 515 -7.67 -18.37 4.67
CA TYR A 515 -7.54 -17.56 3.44
C TYR A 515 -8.88 -17.29 2.74
N GLU A 516 -9.86 -18.18 2.87
CA GLU A 516 -11.20 -18.04 2.28
C GLU A 516 -11.99 -16.81 2.80
N THR A 517 -11.56 -16.23 3.93
CA THR A 517 -12.08 -14.96 4.44
C THR A 517 -11.64 -13.78 3.56
N ASN A 518 -10.42 -13.86 3.03
CA ASN A 518 -9.78 -12.73 2.35
C ASN A 518 -9.77 -12.85 0.82
N VAL A 519 -9.88 -14.04 0.25
CA VAL A 519 -9.74 -14.26 -1.21
C VAL A 519 -10.77 -13.51 -2.05
N LEU A 520 -10.33 -13.06 -3.20
CA LEU A 520 -11.19 -12.53 -4.24
C LEU A 520 -11.91 -13.67 -4.97
N ARG A 521 -13.24 -13.53 -5.12
CA ARG A 521 -14.07 -14.49 -5.88
C ARG A 521 -14.51 -13.83 -7.17
N TYR A 522 -14.30 -14.54 -8.27
CA TYR A 522 -14.60 -14.06 -9.62
C TYR A 522 -15.93 -14.59 -10.18
N ASP A 523 -16.75 -15.24 -9.35
CA ASP A 523 -18.11 -15.65 -9.68
C ASP A 523 -19.09 -14.52 -9.33
N TRP A 524 -19.33 -13.58 -10.26
CA TRP A 524 -20.03 -12.33 -10.01
C TRP A 524 -21.51 -12.36 -10.37
N SER A 525 -22.37 -11.82 -9.51
CA SER A 525 -23.76 -11.49 -9.82
C SER A 525 -23.87 -10.29 -10.78
N ASP A 526 -25.04 -10.10 -11.41
CA ASP A 526 -25.29 -8.96 -12.29
C ASP A 526 -25.09 -7.61 -11.58
N GLY A 527 -25.51 -7.51 -10.30
CA GLY A 527 -25.29 -6.30 -9.51
C GLY A 527 -23.81 -5.99 -9.29
N GLN A 528 -22.97 -7.01 -9.08
CA GLN A 528 -21.52 -6.86 -8.95
C GLN A 528 -20.87 -6.48 -10.29
N LYS A 529 -21.31 -7.07 -11.39
CA LYS A 529 -20.86 -6.68 -12.75
C LYS A 529 -21.22 -5.23 -13.07
N GLY A 530 -22.41 -4.78 -12.70
CA GLY A 530 -22.83 -3.39 -12.82
C GLY A 530 -21.96 -2.43 -12.00
N LEU A 531 -21.58 -2.82 -10.77
CA LEU A 531 -20.68 -2.05 -9.93
C LEU A 531 -19.27 -1.96 -10.53
N GLN A 532 -18.71 -3.05 -11.07
CA GLN A 532 -17.42 -3.04 -11.78
C GLN A 532 -17.44 -2.08 -12.98
N GLN A 533 -18.51 -2.09 -13.77
CA GLN A 533 -18.66 -1.19 -14.90
C GLN A 533 -18.68 0.28 -14.45
N TYR A 534 -19.31 0.55 -13.31
CA TYR A 534 -19.35 1.87 -12.72
C TYR A 534 -17.95 2.36 -12.31
N TYR A 535 -17.16 1.52 -11.60
CA TYR A 535 -15.76 1.84 -11.25
C TYR A 535 -14.90 2.08 -12.50
N ARG A 536 -14.97 1.22 -13.51
CA ARG A 536 -14.27 1.41 -14.79
C ARG A 536 -14.63 2.73 -15.43
N GLY A 537 -15.90 3.08 -15.41
CA GLY A 537 -16.41 4.35 -15.94
C GLY A 537 -15.89 5.55 -15.17
N LEU A 538 -15.88 5.51 -13.84
CA LEU A 538 -15.32 6.58 -13.00
C LEU A 538 -13.82 6.77 -13.25
N ILE A 539 -13.06 5.69 -13.34
CA ILE A 539 -11.61 5.72 -13.63
C ILE A 539 -11.37 6.35 -15.01
N ALA A 540 -12.10 5.91 -16.03
CA ALA A 540 -12.00 6.44 -17.38
C ALA A 540 -12.37 7.93 -17.43
N PHE A 541 -13.44 8.33 -16.74
CA PHE A 541 -13.88 9.71 -16.65
C PHE A 541 -12.83 10.60 -15.99
N ARG A 542 -12.32 10.19 -14.82
CA ARG A 542 -11.26 10.92 -14.13
C ARG A 542 -10.02 11.12 -15.01
N LYS A 543 -9.58 10.07 -15.72
CA LYS A 543 -8.42 10.15 -16.64
C LYS A 543 -8.65 11.11 -17.80
N ALA A 544 -9.88 11.24 -18.28
CA ALA A 544 -10.22 12.14 -19.38
C ALA A 544 -10.30 13.61 -18.97
N HIS A 545 -10.65 13.90 -17.71
CA HIS A 545 -10.96 15.27 -17.24
C HIS A 545 -9.90 15.79 -16.26
N LYS A 546 -9.09 16.76 -16.71
CA LYS A 546 -7.99 17.36 -15.92
C LYS A 546 -8.48 18.06 -14.66
N GLY A 547 -9.66 18.66 -14.68
CA GLY A 547 -10.25 19.35 -13.53
C GLY A 547 -10.40 18.49 -12.28
N LEU A 548 -10.48 17.15 -12.44
CA LEU A 548 -10.51 16.19 -11.33
C LEU A 548 -9.11 15.84 -10.78
N ARG A 549 -8.04 16.31 -11.42
CA ARG A 549 -6.65 15.89 -11.16
C ARG A 549 -5.72 17.09 -11.02
N MET A 550 -6.21 18.20 -10.46
CA MET A 550 -5.40 19.38 -10.19
C MET A 550 -4.27 19.04 -9.22
N THR A 551 -3.10 19.64 -9.42
CA THR A 551 -1.89 19.38 -8.61
C THR A 551 -1.57 20.52 -7.65
N ASP A 552 -2.15 21.69 -7.90
CA ASP A 552 -1.90 22.94 -7.18
C ASP A 552 -3.10 23.38 -6.34
N ALA A 553 -2.84 23.74 -5.07
CA ALA A 553 -3.88 24.19 -4.18
C ALA A 553 -4.52 25.53 -4.56
N GLU A 554 -3.76 26.41 -5.23
CA GLU A 554 -4.31 27.68 -5.76
C GLU A 554 -5.24 27.44 -6.91
N GLU A 555 -4.89 26.53 -7.83
CA GLU A 555 -5.76 26.08 -8.92
C GLU A 555 -7.09 25.54 -8.37
N ILE A 556 -7.05 24.72 -7.33
CA ILE A 556 -8.25 24.19 -6.65
C ILE A 556 -9.11 25.33 -6.09
N ARG A 557 -8.50 26.29 -5.39
CA ARG A 557 -9.21 27.44 -4.81
C ARG A 557 -9.91 28.32 -5.84
N GLN A 558 -9.29 28.50 -7.00
CA GLN A 558 -9.81 29.34 -8.07
C GLN A 558 -10.88 28.66 -8.89
N ASN A 559 -10.78 27.35 -9.07
CA ASN A 559 -11.58 26.61 -10.04
C ASN A 559 -12.72 25.78 -9.43
N ILE A 560 -12.68 25.46 -8.13
CA ILE A 560 -13.79 24.80 -7.43
C ILE A 560 -14.69 25.85 -6.81
N LEU A 561 -16.00 25.76 -7.09
CA LEU A 561 -17.01 26.63 -6.49
C LEU A 561 -18.17 25.78 -5.96
N PHE A 562 -18.34 25.74 -4.64
CA PHE A 562 -19.47 25.05 -4.02
C PHE A 562 -20.76 25.84 -4.16
N MET A 563 -21.80 25.15 -4.57
CA MET A 563 -23.15 25.70 -4.72
C MET A 563 -23.93 25.54 -3.38
N GLU A 564 -24.84 26.46 -3.13
CA GLU A 564 -25.75 26.31 -2.00
C GLU A 564 -26.91 25.39 -2.36
N MET A 565 -27.08 24.35 -1.55
CA MET A 565 -28.15 23.35 -1.68
C MET A 565 -29.13 23.47 -0.52
N THR A 566 -30.40 23.22 -0.80
CA THR A 566 -31.46 23.25 0.22
C THR A 566 -31.31 22.15 1.29
N SER A 567 -30.90 20.97 0.84
CA SER A 567 -30.65 19.82 1.71
C SER A 567 -29.23 19.84 2.28
N GLU A 568 -29.07 19.56 3.57
CA GLU A 568 -27.75 19.36 4.22
C GLU A 568 -27.02 18.07 3.75
N GLN A 569 -27.76 17.14 3.15
CA GLN A 569 -27.22 15.88 2.62
C GLN A 569 -27.02 15.89 1.11
N THR A 570 -27.18 17.07 0.48
CA THR A 570 -26.88 17.27 -0.94
C THR A 570 -25.79 18.31 -1.09
N ILE A 571 -24.72 17.96 -1.76
CA ILE A 571 -23.57 18.81 -2.02
C ILE A 571 -23.36 18.91 -3.52
N ALA A 572 -23.24 20.12 -4.05
CA ALA A 572 -22.90 20.34 -5.45
C ALA A 572 -21.78 21.37 -5.57
N PHE A 573 -20.94 21.20 -6.58
CA PHE A 573 -19.86 22.13 -6.90
C PHE A 573 -19.50 22.08 -8.37
N THR A 574 -19.02 23.19 -8.89
CA THR A 574 -18.46 23.28 -10.24
C THR A 574 -16.94 23.20 -10.18
N ILE A 575 -16.33 22.65 -11.22
CA ILE A 575 -14.90 22.63 -11.47
C ILE A 575 -14.67 23.26 -12.84
N ARG A 576 -14.07 24.45 -12.85
CA ARG A 576 -13.82 25.20 -14.10
C ARG A 576 -12.43 24.91 -14.62
N GLN A 577 -12.34 24.63 -15.91
CA GLN A 577 -11.10 24.55 -16.67
C GLN A 577 -11.26 25.37 -17.95
N PRO A 578 -10.17 25.78 -18.62
CA PRO A 578 -10.27 26.62 -19.82
C PRO A 578 -11.16 26.04 -20.94
N GLU A 579 -11.19 24.72 -21.05
CA GLU A 579 -11.89 24.03 -22.15
C GLU A 579 -13.24 23.44 -21.70
N GLU A 580 -13.46 23.28 -20.39
CA GLU A 580 -14.65 22.63 -19.84
C GLU A 580 -15.02 23.15 -18.45
N THR A 581 -16.29 23.07 -18.13
CA THR A 581 -16.76 23.18 -16.76
C THR A 581 -17.51 21.89 -16.39
N LEU A 582 -17.09 21.22 -15.32
CA LEU A 582 -17.80 20.09 -14.73
C LEU A 582 -18.69 20.59 -13.59
N LEU A 583 -19.85 19.97 -13.40
CA LEU A 583 -20.68 20.09 -12.22
C LEU A 583 -20.82 18.70 -11.59
N VAL A 584 -20.39 18.57 -10.35
CA VAL A 584 -20.45 17.35 -9.55
C VAL A 584 -21.50 17.55 -8.45
N ALA A 585 -22.43 16.62 -8.31
CA ALA A 585 -23.43 16.65 -7.24
C ALA A 585 -23.57 15.29 -6.57
N TYR A 586 -23.52 15.29 -5.24
CA TYR A 586 -23.77 14.13 -4.38
C TYR A 586 -25.07 14.28 -3.63
N ASN A 587 -25.85 13.22 -3.56
CA ASN A 587 -27.06 13.14 -2.74
C ASN A 587 -27.02 11.87 -1.89
N ALA A 588 -27.09 12.01 -0.58
CA ALA A 588 -27.17 10.92 0.40
C ALA A 588 -28.42 11.02 1.28
N SER A 589 -29.44 11.80 0.86
CA SER A 589 -30.64 12.08 1.67
C SER A 589 -31.64 10.92 1.73
N GLY A 590 -31.46 9.87 0.92
CA GLY A 590 -32.43 8.77 0.79
C GLY A 590 -33.71 9.16 0.03
N ARG A 591 -33.76 10.37 -0.53
CA ARG A 591 -34.87 10.87 -1.35
C ARG A 591 -34.33 11.67 -2.53
N LYS A 592 -35.16 11.79 -3.58
CA LYS A 592 -34.81 12.63 -4.72
C LYS A 592 -34.79 14.10 -4.35
N GLU A 593 -33.82 14.84 -4.85
CA GLU A 593 -33.61 16.26 -4.61
C GLU A 593 -33.47 17.01 -5.94
N THR A 594 -33.88 18.26 -5.98
CA THR A 594 -33.73 19.07 -7.21
C THR A 594 -32.39 19.78 -7.25
N LEU A 595 -31.62 19.60 -8.31
CA LEU A 595 -30.43 20.36 -8.64
C LEU A 595 -30.80 21.46 -9.63
N LEU A 596 -30.64 22.71 -9.24
CA LEU A 596 -30.72 23.85 -10.17
C LEU A 596 -29.36 24.01 -10.83
N LEU A 597 -29.33 24.10 -12.15
CA LEU A 597 -28.09 24.34 -12.89
C LEU A 597 -27.63 25.80 -12.73
N PRO A 598 -26.32 26.07 -12.81
CA PRO A 598 -25.78 27.42 -12.57
C PRO A 598 -26.14 28.42 -13.70
N ASP A 599 -26.56 27.95 -14.83
CA ASP A 599 -26.95 28.75 -16.00
C ASP A 599 -27.94 28.01 -16.90
N ASP A 600 -28.45 28.70 -17.91
CA ASP A 600 -29.45 28.18 -18.87
C ASP A 600 -28.85 27.44 -20.07
N ARG A 601 -27.55 27.06 -20.01
CA ARG A 601 -26.91 26.25 -21.05
C ARG A 601 -27.38 24.80 -20.97
N THR A 602 -27.21 24.07 -22.06
CA THR A 602 -27.45 22.62 -22.06
C THR A 602 -26.23 21.90 -21.58
N TRP A 603 -26.34 21.20 -20.47
CA TRP A 603 -25.30 20.40 -19.85
C TRP A 603 -25.38 18.95 -20.30
N THR A 604 -24.24 18.34 -20.57
CA THR A 604 -24.11 16.93 -20.92
C THR A 604 -24.00 16.07 -19.66
N LEU A 605 -24.84 15.05 -19.54
CA LEU A 605 -24.80 14.09 -18.42
C LEU A 605 -23.84 12.94 -18.75
N TYR A 606 -22.86 12.72 -17.89
CA TYR A 606 -21.85 11.65 -18.00
C TYR A 606 -21.95 10.59 -16.92
N ILE A 607 -22.37 10.96 -15.72
CA ILE A 607 -22.47 10.05 -14.56
C ILE A 607 -23.81 10.28 -13.88
N ASP A 608 -24.52 9.18 -13.61
CA ASP A 608 -25.72 9.12 -12.76
C ASP A 608 -25.55 8.03 -11.66
N ASP A 609 -26.60 7.60 -11.01
CA ASP A 609 -26.58 6.57 -9.98
C ASP A 609 -26.33 5.15 -10.49
N LEU A 610 -26.40 4.89 -11.78
CA LEU A 610 -26.23 3.59 -12.42
C LEU A 610 -25.09 3.53 -13.42
N HIS A 611 -24.79 4.63 -14.07
CA HIS A 611 -23.83 4.72 -15.19
C HIS A 611 -22.72 5.72 -14.89
N ALA A 612 -21.53 5.38 -15.29
CA ALA A 612 -20.37 6.27 -15.30
C ALA A 612 -19.55 6.04 -16.57
N GLY A 613 -18.93 7.09 -17.11
CA GLY A 613 -18.03 6.98 -18.25
C GLY A 613 -17.85 8.29 -19.01
N THR A 614 -17.06 8.23 -20.07
CA THR A 614 -16.75 9.39 -20.92
C THR A 614 -17.76 9.60 -22.05
N ARG A 615 -18.68 8.66 -22.26
CA ARG A 615 -19.76 8.81 -23.26
C ARG A 615 -20.95 9.49 -22.63
N PRO A 616 -21.54 10.50 -23.30
CA PRO A 616 -22.79 11.13 -22.85
C PRO A 616 -23.92 10.10 -22.70
N ILE A 617 -24.65 10.17 -21.60
CA ILE A 617 -25.86 9.39 -21.34
C ILE A 617 -27.14 10.22 -21.46
N GLY A 618 -27.00 11.54 -21.54
CA GLY A 618 -28.12 12.46 -21.73
C GLY A 618 -27.69 13.90 -21.76
N SER A 619 -28.68 14.79 -21.79
CA SER A 619 -28.50 16.23 -21.66
C SER A 619 -29.53 16.81 -20.71
N VAL A 620 -29.16 17.88 -20.02
CA VAL A 620 -29.98 18.54 -18.98
C VAL A 620 -29.98 20.05 -19.21
N HIS A 621 -31.13 20.66 -18.96
CA HIS A 621 -31.32 22.10 -19.09
C HIS A 621 -32.06 22.66 -17.86
N SER A 622 -31.60 23.78 -17.33
CA SER A 622 -32.17 24.50 -16.19
C SER A 622 -32.16 23.75 -14.85
N ASN A 623 -32.62 22.52 -14.79
CA ASN A 623 -32.63 21.69 -13.54
C ASN A 623 -32.68 20.21 -13.86
N MET A 624 -32.33 19.40 -12.85
CA MET A 624 -32.55 17.95 -12.88
C MET A 624 -32.90 17.39 -11.50
N GLU A 625 -33.48 16.21 -11.50
CA GLU A 625 -33.74 15.44 -10.28
C GLU A 625 -32.50 14.58 -9.95
N LEU A 626 -31.88 14.80 -8.78
CA LEU A 626 -30.83 13.94 -8.26
C LEU A 626 -31.42 12.64 -7.73
N PRO A 627 -30.77 11.50 -7.95
CA PRO A 627 -31.21 10.23 -7.37
C PRO A 627 -31.17 10.27 -5.85
N ALA A 628 -31.96 9.43 -5.18
CA ALA A 628 -32.10 9.40 -3.72
C ALA A 628 -30.76 9.11 -2.99
N THR A 629 -29.94 8.24 -3.56
CA THR A 629 -28.58 7.94 -3.11
C THR A 629 -27.71 7.80 -4.35
N GLY A 630 -26.88 8.80 -4.67
CA GLY A 630 -26.08 8.76 -5.89
C GLY A 630 -25.28 10.02 -6.16
N CYS A 631 -24.49 9.94 -7.21
CA CYS A 631 -23.69 11.02 -7.77
C CYS A 631 -24.21 11.35 -9.15
N VAL A 632 -24.17 12.64 -9.49
CA VAL A 632 -24.39 13.11 -10.86
C VAL A 632 -23.19 13.94 -11.28
N VAL A 633 -22.68 13.71 -12.49
CA VAL A 633 -21.66 14.58 -13.09
C VAL A 633 -22.14 15.07 -14.46
N LEU A 634 -22.22 16.36 -14.57
CA LEU A 634 -22.53 17.09 -15.80
C LEU A 634 -21.28 17.80 -16.32
N GLY A 635 -21.17 17.96 -17.61
CA GLY A 635 -20.10 18.73 -18.25
C GLY A 635 -20.62 19.65 -19.34
N ILE A 636 -19.91 20.76 -19.54
CA ILE A 636 -20.14 21.67 -20.65
C ILE A 636 -18.80 22.10 -21.21
N ASN A 637 -18.66 22.01 -22.53
CA ASN A 637 -17.48 22.53 -23.21
C ASN A 637 -17.56 24.06 -23.23
N GLU A 638 -16.54 24.70 -22.71
CA GLU A 638 -16.38 26.14 -22.88
C GLU A 638 -15.88 26.37 -24.32
N LEU A 639 -16.76 26.91 -25.18
CA LEU A 639 -16.35 27.30 -26.50
C LEU A 639 -15.30 28.39 -26.37
N SER A 640 -14.11 28.18 -26.94
CA SER A 640 -13.14 29.25 -27.14
C SER A 640 -13.83 30.37 -27.90
N CYS A 641 -14.16 31.45 -27.20
CA CYS A 641 -14.61 32.71 -27.82
C CYS A 641 -13.47 33.36 -28.57
#